data_a89aeb6ec67c1140bc08258354e65350
#
_entry.id   a89aeb6ec67c1140bc08258354e65350
#
_cell.length_a   1.000
_cell.length_b   1.000
_cell.length_c   1.000
_cell.angle_alpha   90.00
_cell.angle_beta   90.00
_cell.angle_gamma   90.00
#
_symmetry.space_group_name_H-M   'P 1'
#
loop_
_entity.id
_entity.type
_entity.pdbx_description
1 polymer ?
#
loop_
_entity_poly.entity_id
_entity_poly.type
_entity_poly.pdbx_seq_one_letter_code
_entity_poly.pdbx_strand_id
1 'polypeptide(L)'
;MYRYTLLLIAMVSLSSCNNSTKITTKETEGFKKSPNDFMFVQRAYPTGEIKTDAYSKAIQWKKQQADRNNAVLPVWEFSGPLNVGGRISDIEIPIDASETYYVGAASGGIFKTIDAGANWVPIFDEQEMLSIGDIEISKNNTDIIWVGTGEVNAGGGSLAYDGNGIYKSEDAGLTWQAKGLPASGSVGKVLIDPNDDEIIFVGAMGPLFRKDSNRGVYRSIDGGNTWEQRLLVSDSTGIIDMAIHPNNGDIVYAASWERIRRPTNRQYGGETSRIYRSQDGGDTWSELSNGLPSDPNSKGRISIDISQSNPNVLYAFYTDKIGNVEGTFKTIDGGDTWTEVNSISNGTSYHWWFGGIFIDPTNENIIYNSGFVMEKSVDGGMTWNSTFPNVHVDQHAMAFNPLVPGEVLIGNDGGLYVSNDDGNSSLKNNSLPITQFYRFYVDAQNSDKIYGGTQDNSTIRTQTGGINDWQVIYGGDGFQPIVDPTNTNVIYALSQRGNLGKSSNNGTSFSGALSGIPSSDTNNWDTALTLDPNDSQTIYYGTQKVYKTTNAAGNWTSISPDLSNGPYAGNLDFGTVTSIDVSPINSNVIVAGTDDGNVWETSDGGANWTKISEALPNRWVTKVLASREDVNSLYVTFSGYRYGEDDGHVYKSTDSGENWLDISEGLPDIPINDIVQDQYGNLFLGTDIGVLSSLDDGANWEPFGENMPSVVINDLFIHEASEYMYAATYGRSSYKMDIGENVLGITNNPLVSGFRMYPNPASNLVTISLDDPSENSSITIYDQLGRIVLNKDIENESDEVPLSLDGLNKGVYYVYLISNSMKFTKKLIIK
;
A
#
# COMPACT_ATOMS: atom_id res chain seq x y z
N MET A 1 -29.96 36.20 71.81
CA MET A 1 -29.58 34.99 72.57
C MET A 1 -30.42 33.84 72.05
N TYR A 2 -30.00 33.22 71.03
CA TYR A 2 -30.38 31.88 70.58
C TYR A 2 -29.38 31.38 69.47
N ARG A 3 -28.68 30.29 69.81
CA ARG A 3 -27.82 29.56 68.87
C ARG A 3 -28.68 28.64 67.99
N TYR A 4 -28.49 28.60 66.69
CA TYR A 4 -28.94 27.56 65.79
C TYR A 4 -27.76 26.82 65.24
N THR A 5 -27.67 25.55 65.52
CA THR A 5 -26.71 24.59 64.98
C THR A 5 -27.29 24.03 63.67
N LEU A 6 -26.60 24.22 62.57
CA LEU A 6 -26.92 23.59 61.31
C LEU A 6 -26.14 22.27 61.16
N LEU A 7 -26.86 21.18 61.05
CA LEU A 7 -26.35 19.87 60.65
C LEU A 7 -26.13 19.86 59.17
N LEU A 8 -24.88 19.58 58.71
CA LEU A 8 -24.58 19.35 57.30
C LEU A 8 -24.65 17.82 57.09
N ILE A 9 -25.61 17.35 56.32
CA ILE A 9 -25.69 15.98 55.79
C ILE A 9 -24.84 15.96 54.50
N ALA A 10 -23.72 15.25 54.54
CA ALA A 10 -22.92 14.99 53.35
C ALA A 10 -23.55 13.82 52.56
N MET A 11 -24.18 14.11 51.45
CA MET A 11 -24.46 13.11 50.39
C MET A 11 -23.19 12.86 49.61
N VAL A 12 -22.66 11.64 49.76
CA VAL A 12 -21.60 11.12 48.87
C VAL A 12 -22.29 10.64 47.61
N SER A 13 -22.21 11.42 46.52
CA SER A 13 -22.51 10.98 45.18
C SER A 13 -21.26 10.35 44.58
N LEU A 14 -21.29 9.06 44.33
CA LEU A 14 -20.32 8.35 43.50
C LEU A 14 -20.48 8.79 42.05
N SER A 15 -19.65 9.74 41.62
CA SER A 15 -19.47 10.05 40.23
C SER A 15 -18.39 9.13 39.70
N SER A 16 -18.76 8.20 38.83
CA SER A 16 -17.80 7.50 37.96
C SER A 16 -17.17 8.52 37.04
N CYS A 17 -15.91 8.84 37.24
CA CYS A 17 -15.14 9.62 36.28
C CYS A 17 -14.85 8.73 35.05
N ASN A 18 -15.64 8.88 34.01
CA ASN A 18 -15.19 8.61 32.67
C ASN A 18 -14.21 9.75 32.32
N ASN A 19 -12.92 9.46 32.39
CA ASN A 19 -11.88 10.29 31.77
C ASN A 19 -11.92 10.14 30.26
N SER A 20 -12.89 10.73 29.59
CA SER A 20 -12.74 11.09 28.20
C SER A 20 -11.83 12.33 28.16
N THR A 21 -10.57 12.15 27.83
CA THR A 21 -9.66 13.23 27.49
C THR A 21 -10.26 13.94 26.27
N LYS A 22 -10.86 15.12 26.51
CA LYS A 22 -11.24 16.02 25.42
C LYS A 22 -9.96 16.49 24.73
N ILE A 23 -9.71 15.99 23.53
CA ILE A 23 -8.71 16.52 22.63
C ILE A 23 -9.18 17.95 22.24
N THR A 24 -8.36 18.94 22.46
CA THR A 24 -8.73 20.34 22.27
C THR A 24 -8.53 20.77 20.80
N THR A 25 -9.45 21.58 20.30
CA THR A 25 -9.55 22.08 18.92
C THR A 25 -8.30 22.77 18.31
N LYS A 26 -7.23 22.96 19.08
CA LYS A 26 -5.95 23.51 18.60
C LYS A 26 -5.11 22.54 17.76
N GLU A 27 -5.37 21.23 17.87
CA GLU A 27 -4.58 20.20 17.14
C GLU A 27 -5.08 19.98 15.72
N THR A 28 -6.35 20.28 15.40
CA THR A 28 -6.91 20.10 14.06
C THR A 28 -6.31 21.01 12.98
N GLU A 29 -5.86 22.23 13.32
CA GLU A 29 -5.15 23.09 12.36
C GLU A 29 -3.72 22.60 12.07
N GLY A 30 -3.07 21.97 13.04
CA GLY A 30 -1.76 21.33 12.89
C GLY A 30 -1.85 20.11 11.97
N PHE A 31 -2.90 19.31 12.12
CA PHE A 31 -3.16 18.11 11.34
C PHE A 31 -3.32 18.38 9.83
N LYS A 32 -4.05 19.45 9.47
CA LYS A 32 -4.23 19.85 8.05
C LYS A 32 -2.91 20.20 7.32
N LYS A 33 -1.83 20.43 8.06
CA LYS A 33 -0.51 20.81 7.53
C LYS A 33 0.53 19.68 7.66
N SER A 34 0.20 18.56 8.29
CA SER A 34 1.11 17.42 8.46
C SER A 34 0.99 16.46 7.28
N PRO A 35 2.04 15.71 6.96
CA PRO A 35 1.90 14.53 6.11
C PRO A 35 0.79 13.65 6.66
N ASN A 36 -0.06 13.18 5.78
CA ASN A 36 -1.19 12.37 6.17
C ASN A 36 -0.73 10.93 6.42
N ASP A 37 -1.12 10.36 7.54
CA ASP A 37 -0.92 8.94 7.84
C ASP A 37 -2.12 8.09 7.35
N PHE A 38 -2.66 8.43 6.18
CA PHE A 38 -3.87 7.85 5.61
C PHE A 38 -3.89 6.32 5.64
N MET A 39 -2.84 5.67 5.13
CA MET A 39 -2.76 4.21 5.07
C MET A 39 -2.76 3.58 6.47
N PHE A 40 -2.09 4.21 7.44
CA PHE A 40 -2.13 3.77 8.83
C PHE A 40 -3.50 3.98 9.45
N VAL A 41 -4.07 5.19 9.31
CA VAL A 41 -5.35 5.56 9.91
C VAL A 41 -6.48 4.65 9.43
N GLN A 42 -6.52 4.39 8.13
CA GLN A 42 -7.51 3.50 7.52
C GLN A 42 -7.44 2.09 8.12
N ARG A 43 -6.24 1.55 8.31
CA ARG A 43 -6.02 0.19 8.83
C ARG A 43 -6.16 0.09 10.34
N ALA A 44 -5.83 1.15 11.04
CA ALA A 44 -5.82 1.17 12.50
C ALA A 44 -7.17 1.56 13.13
N TYR A 45 -8.14 2.06 12.36
CA TYR A 45 -9.44 2.46 12.89
C TYR A 45 -10.26 1.22 13.34
N PRO A 46 -10.94 1.25 14.49
CA PRO A 46 -11.04 2.35 15.47
C PRO A 46 -10.01 2.26 16.61
N THR A 47 -9.19 1.22 16.67
CA THR A 47 -8.31 0.93 17.82
C THR A 47 -7.09 1.84 17.91
N GLY A 48 -6.65 2.40 16.78
CA GLY A 48 -5.40 3.15 16.66
C GLY A 48 -4.16 2.25 16.53
N GLU A 49 -4.36 0.96 16.29
CA GLU A 49 -3.28 -0.05 16.18
C GLU A 49 -3.47 -0.93 14.95
N ILE A 50 -2.36 -1.36 14.34
CA ILE A 50 -2.31 -2.40 13.31
C ILE A 50 -1.86 -3.71 13.97
N LYS A 51 -2.56 -4.80 13.67
CA LYS A 51 -2.26 -6.13 14.21
C LYS A 51 -0.98 -6.68 13.58
N THR A 52 0.07 -6.80 14.38
CA THR A 52 1.46 -7.00 13.93
C THR A 52 1.73 -8.27 13.14
N ASP A 53 0.97 -9.34 13.37
CA ASP A 53 1.17 -10.64 12.71
C ASP A 53 0.16 -10.94 11.60
N ALA A 54 -0.81 -10.03 11.37
CA ALA A 54 -1.90 -10.28 10.44
C ALA A 54 -1.40 -10.35 8.99
N TYR A 55 -0.52 -9.41 8.59
CA TYR A 55 0.03 -9.38 7.24
C TYR A 55 0.83 -10.65 6.90
N SER A 56 1.79 -11.04 7.76
CA SER A 56 2.58 -12.27 7.55
C SER A 56 1.70 -13.52 7.51
N LYS A 57 0.67 -13.61 8.37
CA LYS A 57 -0.28 -14.72 8.33
C LYS A 57 -1.09 -14.76 7.04
N ALA A 58 -1.46 -13.60 6.52
CA ALA A 58 -2.19 -13.50 5.25
C ALA A 58 -1.32 -13.92 4.05
N ILE A 59 -0.04 -13.51 4.01
CA ILE A 59 0.91 -14.00 2.99
C ILE A 59 1.09 -15.52 3.07
N GLN A 60 1.23 -16.08 4.28
CA GLN A 60 1.33 -17.53 4.48
C GLN A 60 0.06 -18.25 4.04
N TRP A 61 -1.12 -17.69 4.34
CA TRP A 61 -2.40 -18.22 3.86
C TRP A 61 -2.43 -18.22 2.33
N LYS A 62 -2.05 -17.12 1.66
CA LYS A 62 -2.01 -17.04 0.19
C LYS A 62 -1.11 -18.12 -0.42
N LYS A 63 0.10 -18.31 0.12
CA LYS A 63 1.03 -19.36 -0.32
C LYS A 63 0.43 -20.77 -0.16
N GLN A 64 -0.25 -21.04 0.96
CA GLN A 64 -0.91 -22.33 1.21
C GLN A 64 -2.09 -22.58 0.26
N GLN A 65 -2.83 -21.54 -0.17
CA GLN A 65 -3.90 -21.70 -1.16
C GLN A 65 -3.32 -22.01 -2.54
N ALA A 66 -2.25 -21.31 -2.96
CA ALA A 66 -1.56 -21.59 -4.22
C ALA A 66 -1.06 -23.03 -4.30
N ASP A 67 -0.49 -23.57 -3.21
CA ASP A 67 -0.02 -24.97 -3.15
C ASP A 67 -1.16 -26.02 -3.26
N ARG A 68 -2.37 -25.66 -2.90
CA ARG A 68 -3.56 -26.55 -2.97
C ARG A 68 -4.24 -26.53 -4.32
N ASN A 69 -4.08 -25.45 -5.07
CA ASN A 69 -4.78 -25.24 -6.32
C ASN A 69 -3.92 -25.74 -7.50
N ASN A 70 -4.29 -26.90 -8.08
CA ASN A 70 -3.63 -27.43 -9.29
C ASN A 70 -4.23 -26.88 -10.60
N ALA A 71 -5.13 -25.90 -10.53
CA ALA A 71 -5.69 -25.26 -11.71
C ALA A 71 -4.65 -24.33 -12.37
N VAL A 72 -4.71 -24.24 -13.69
CA VAL A 72 -3.96 -23.20 -14.41
C VAL A 72 -4.68 -21.90 -14.15
N LEU A 73 -4.06 -21.05 -13.33
CA LEU A 73 -4.60 -19.72 -13.04
C LEU A 73 -4.35 -18.77 -14.22
N PRO A 74 -5.22 -17.79 -14.43
CA PRO A 74 -4.97 -16.74 -15.40
C PRO A 74 -3.76 -15.89 -14.98
N VAL A 75 -3.08 -15.27 -15.96
CA VAL A 75 -1.81 -14.58 -15.76
C VAL A 75 -2.03 -13.06 -15.82
N TRP A 76 -1.58 -12.36 -14.80
CA TRP A 76 -1.52 -10.91 -14.80
C TRP A 76 -0.44 -10.41 -15.77
N GLU A 77 -0.82 -9.52 -16.67
CA GLU A 77 0.08 -8.82 -17.58
C GLU A 77 0.45 -7.45 -17.00
N PHE A 78 1.73 -7.11 -17.01
CA PHE A 78 2.17 -5.78 -16.63
C PHE A 78 1.61 -4.71 -17.58
N SER A 79 0.97 -3.68 -17.03
CA SER A 79 0.28 -2.60 -17.79
C SER A 79 0.94 -1.22 -17.66
N GLY A 80 2.07 -1.12 -16.94
CA GLY A 80 2.80 0.13 -16.75
C GLY A 80 2.29 1.00 -15.59
N PRO A 81 2.87 2.19 -15.42
CA PRO A 81 3.98 2.78 -16.18
C PRO A 81 5.38 2.27 -15.79
N LEU A 82 6.36 2.49 -16.66
CA LEU A 82 7.78 2.42 -16.33
C LEU A 82 8.40 3.82 -16.20
N ASN A 83 7.87 4.79 -16.95
CA ASN A 83 8.41 6.16 -17.00
C ASN A 83 7.89 7.09 -15.88
N VAL A 84 7.02 6.59 -15.02
CA VAL A 84 6.61 7.26 -13.80
C VAL A 84 7.13 6.45 -12.62
N GLY A 85 7.89 7.09 -11.74
CA GLY A 85 8.54 6.38 -10.63
C GLY A 85 7.64 6.25 -9.41
N GLY A 86 8.28 5.89 -8.31
CA GLY A 86 7.76 5.83 -6.96
C GLY A 86 8.95 5.94 -6.02
N ARG A 87 8.69 5.88 -4.71
CA ARG A 87 9.72 6.10 -3.69
C ARG A 87 10.79 5.02 -3.68
N ILE A 88 12.04 5.49 -3.75
CA ILE A 88 13.25 4.68 -3.54
C ILE A 88 13.80 4.99 -2.15
N SER A 89 13.98 3.95 -1.35
CA SER A 89 14.51 4.06 0.01
C SER A 89 16.03 3.95 0.06
N ASP A 90 16.63 3.13 -0.83
CA ASP A 90 18.06 2.91 -0.84
C ASP A 90 18.60 2.49 -2.21
N ILE A 91 19.92 2.70 -2.43
CA ILE A 91 20.63 2.37 -3.69
C ILE A 91 22.02 1.88 -3.35
N GLU A 92 22.40 0.72 -3.91
CA GLU A 92 23.75 0.17 -3.75
C GLU A 92 24.40 -0.20 -5.09
N ILE A 93 25.72 0.03 -5.18
CA ILE A 93 26.55 -0.29 -6.34
C ILE A 93 27.75 -1.14 -5.86
N PRO A 94 27.91 -2.38 -6.35
CA PRO A 94 29.04 -3.23 -5.98
C PRO A 94 30.37 -2.59 -6.38
N ILE A 95 31.40 -2.80 -5.55
CA ILE A 95 32.75 -2.20 -5.78
C ILE A 95 33.50 -2.76 -7.00
N ASP A 96 33.03 -3.87 -7.58
CA ASP A 96 33.67 -4.59 -8.68
C ASP A 96 32.82 -4.64 -9.97
N ALA A 97 31.61 -4.02 -9.98
CA ALA A 97 30.68 -4.11 -11.09
C ALA A 97 29.97 -2.76 -11.36
N SER A 98 30.57 -1.93 -12.23
CA SER A 98 30.15 -0.55 -12.50
C SER A 98 28.77 -0.40 -13.18
N GLU A 99 28.24 -1.43 -13.81
CA GLU A 99 26.94 -1.42 -14.50
C GLU A 99 25.86 -2.17 -13.69
N THR A 100 26.21 -2.68 -12.51
CA THR A 100 25.28 -3.38 -11.61
C THR A 100 24.80 -2.43 -10.52
N TYR A 101 23.49 -2.23 -10.43
CA TYR A 101 22.88 -1.46 -9.37
C TYR A 101 21.79 -2.28 -8.68
N TYR A 102 21.64 -2.05 -7.39
CA TYR A 102 20.53 -2.55 -6.57
C TYR A 102 19.71 -1.37 -6.08
N VAL A 103 18.40 -1.44 -6.23
CA VAL A 103 17.48 -0.37 -5.81
C VAL A 103 16.42 -0.96 -4.91
N GLY A 104 16.34 -0.44 -3.70
CA GLY A 104 15.30 -0.73 -2.73
C GLY A 104 14.13 0.24 -2.89
N ALA A 105 12.95 -0.27 -3.19
CA ALA A 105 11.73 0.53 -3.23
C ALA A 105 11.03 0.50 -1.87
N ALA A 106 10.46 1.63 -1.45
CA ALA A 106 9.75 1.76 -0.17
C ALA A 106 8.59 0.75 0.01
N SER A 107 7.98 0.30 -1.09
CA SER A 107 6.85 -0.63 -1.08
C SER A 107 6.86 -1.66 -2.23
N GLY A 108 7.91 -1.71 -3.04
CA GLY A 108 7.97 -2.52 -4.26
C GLY A 108 9.01 -3.63 -4.28
N GLY A 109 9.77 -3.84 -3.19
CA GLY A 109 10.86 -4.83 -3.13
C GLY A 109 12.18 -4.29 -3.68
N ILE A 110 13.06 -5.22 -4.09
CA ILE A 110 14.39 -4.89 -4.60
C ILE A 110 14.48 -5.21 -6.08
N PHE A 111 15.07 -4.29 -6.83
CA PHE A 111 15.36 -4.43 -8.25
C PHE A 111 16.86 -4.43 -8.50
N LYS A 112 17.31 -5.32 -9.38
CA LYS A 112 18.69 -5.42 -9.83
C LYS A 112 18.79 -5.13 -11.32
N THR A 113 19.77 -4.34 -11.72
CA THR A 113 20.23 -4.22 -13.11
C THR A 113 21.68 -4.69 -13.22
N ILE A 114 22.08 -5.09 -14.44
CA ILE A 114 23.46 -5.41 -14.80
C ILE A 114 23.90 -4.68 -16.09
N ASP A 115 23.12 -3.68 -16.48
CA ASP A 115 23.30 -2.91 -17.72
C ASP A 115 23.03 -1.41 -17.47
N ALA A 116 23.51 -0.89 -16.34
CA ALA A 116 23.42 0.52 -15.93
C ALA A 116 21.97 1.06 -15.94
N GLY A 117 21.00 0.22 -15.57
CA GLY A 117 19.61 0.61 -15.45
C GLY A 117 18.79 0.56 -16.74
N ALA A 118 19.30 -0.04 -17.81
CA ALA A 118 18.53 -0.23 -19.04
C ALA A 118 17.40 -1.24 -18.84
N ASN A 119 17.68 -2.34 -18.12
CA ASN A 119 16.70 -3.35 -17.75
C ASN A 119 16.81 -3.67 -16.25
N TRP A 120 15.67 -3.98 -15.62
CA TRP A 120 15.58 -4.30 -14.21
C TRP A 120 14.88 -5.64 -13.99
N VAL A 121 15.40 -6.41 -13.06
CA VAL A 121 14.82 -7.68 -12.61
C VAL A 121 14.44 -7.53 -11.14
N PRO A 122 13.17 -7.78 -10.75
CA PRO A 122 12.81 -7.89 -9.35
C PRO A 122 13.46 -9.14 -8.75
N ILE A 123 14.13 -9.00 -7.62
CA ILE A 123 14.88 -10.09 -6.99
C ILE A 123 14.42 -10.40 -5.56
N PHE A 124 13.31 -9.77 -5.10
CA PHE A 124 12.83 -9.91 -3.72
C PHE A 124 11.34 -10.32 -3.63
N ASP A 125 10.66 -10.59 -4.73
CA ASP A 125 9.21 -10.79 -4.84
C ASP A 125 8.67 -11.98 -4.03
N GLU A 126 9.50 -12.98 -3.78
CA GLU A 126 9.13 -14.17 -3.00
C GLU A 126 9.17 -13.97 -1.48
N GLN A 127 9.65 -12.80 -1.03
CA GLN A 127 9.73 -12.51 0.40
C GLN A 127 8.37 -12.02 0.94
N GLU A 128 8.19 -12.14 2.27
CA GLU A 128 6.92 -11.79 2.89
C GLU A 128 6.70 -10.27 2.92
N MET A 129 7.77 -9.47 3.01
CA MET A 129 7.70 -8.01 3.13
C MET A 129 8.51 -7.35 2.01
N LEU A 130 7.83 -6.55 1.20
CA LEU A 130 8.43 -5.82 0.08
C LEU A 130 8.74 -4.34 0.40
N SER A 131 8.59 -3.92 1.64
CA SER A 131 9.03 -2.61 2.11
C SER A 131 10.50 -2.69 2.50
N ILE A 132 11.35 -1.91 1.82
CA ILE A 132 12.81 -1.93 2.02
C ILE A 132 13.22 -0.74 2.86
N GLY A 133 14.00 -1.01 3.91
CA GLY A 133 14.63 0.02 4.76
C GLY A 133 16.02 0.38 4.29
N ASP A 134 16.90 -0.62 4.15
CA ASP A 134 18.31 -0.44 3.78
C ASP A 134 18.88 -1.70 3.11
N ILE A 135 19.86 -1.52 2.23
CA ILE A 135 20.61 -2.59 1.55
C ILE A 135 22.10 -2.36 1.83
N GLU A 136 22.84 -3.42 2.11
CA GLU A 136 24.29 -3.34 2.27
C GLU A 136 24.97 -4.50 1.53
N ILE A 137 26.00 -4.20 0.74
CA ILE A 137 26.75 -5.19 -0.04
C ILE A 137 28.15 -5.33 0.57
N SER A 138 28.58 -6.59 0.80
CA SER A 138 29.93 -6.83 1.29
C SER A 138 30.99 -6.32 0.31
N LYS A 139 31.98 -5.60 0.82
CA LYS A 139 33.16 -5.16 0.08
C LYS A 139 34.17 -6.30 -0.15
N ASN A 140 34.10 -7.38 0.64
CA ASN A 140 34.99 -8.54 0.50
C ASN A 140 34.45 -9.57 -0.49
N ASN A 141 33.12 -9.70 -0.59
CA ASN A 141 32.44 -10.61 -1.50
C ASN A 141 31.09 -10.00 -1.94
N THR A 142 31.05 -9.42 -3.12
CA THR A 142 29.85 -8.72 -3.65
C THR A 142 28.65 -9.61 -3.93
N ASP A 143 28.77 -10.94 -3.83
CA ASP A 143 27.66 -11.87 -3.83
C ASP A 143 26.88 -11.86 -2.50
N ILE A 144 27.51 -11.35 -1.42
CA ILE A 144 26.88 -11.24 -0.10
C ILE A 144 26.16 -9.91 0.01
N ILE A 145 24.84 -9.98 0.17
CA ILE A 145 23.96 -8.81 0.30
C ILE A 145 23.08 -8.99 1.54
N TRP A 146 23.00 -7.94 2.33
CA TRP A 146 22.10 -7.86 3.48
C TRP A 146 21.00 -6.83 3.24
N VAL A 147 19.80 -7.12 3.72
CA VAL A 147 18.62 -6.24 3.57
C VAL A 147 17.91 -6.13 4.89
N GLY A 148 17.67 -4.90 5.30
CA GLY A 148 16.73 -4.56 6.36
C GLY A 148 15.37 -4.18 5.80
N THR A 149 14.30 -4.81 6.28
CA THR A 149 12.94 -4.53 5.84
C THR A 149 12.26 -3.46 6.68
N GLY A 150 11.23 -2.83 6.12
CA GLY A 150 10.45 -1.76 6.75
C GLY A 150 11.03 -0.37 6.52
N GLU A 151 10.34 0.45 5.74
CA GLU A 151 10.72 1.85 5.48
C GLU A 151 10.66 2.68 6.77
N VAL A 152 11.74 3.40 7.10
CA VAL A 152 11.82 4.22 8.31
C VAL A 152 11.05 5.53 8.22
N ASN A 153 10.78 5.99 7.02
CA ASN A 153 10.02 7.21 6.74
C ASN A 153 8.53 6.92 6.50
N ALA A 154 8.08 5.67 6.63
CA ALA A 154 6.70 5.28 6.38
C ALA A 154 5.68 6.23 7.03
N GLY A 155 4.61 6.49 6.33
CA GLY A 155 3.58 7.46 6.66
C GLY A 155 3.28 8.38 5.48
N GLY A 156 2.34 9.29 5.62
CA GLY A 156 1.97 10.20 4.54
C GLY A 156 1.47 9.52 3.27
N GLY A 157 0.88 8.33 3.37
CA GLY A 157 0.49 7.50 2.25
C GLY A 157 1.36 6.26 2.03
N SER A 158 2.53 6.13 2.66
CA SER A 158 3.36 4.92 2.61
C SER A 158 2.70 3.74 3.31
N LEU A 159 3.17 2.53 3.03
CA LEU A 159 2.76 1.33 3.76
C LEU A 159 2.97 1.55 5.27
N ALA A 160 1.97 1.16 6.05
CA ALA A 160 1.98 1.33 7.49
C ALA A 160 2.48 0.09 8.24
N TYR A 161 2.87 -0.96 7.52
CA TYR A 161 3.34 -2.21 8.09
C TYR A 161 4.77 -2.11 8.58
N ASP A 162 5.01 -2.75 9.72
CA ASP A 162 6.38 -3.02 10.16
C ASP A 162 7.08 -3.95 9.17
N GLY A 163 8.41 -3.82 9.04
CA GLY A 163 9.23 -4.83 8.42
C GLY A 163 9.20 -6.15 9.22
N ASN A 164 9.69 -7.20 8.63
CA ASN A 164 9.76 -8.53 9.25
C ASN A 164 11.20 -9.02 9.49
N GLY A 165 12.15 -8.09 9.62
CA GLY A 165 13.54 -8.36 10.00
C GLY A 165 14.54 -8.25 8.87
N ILE A 166 15.56 -9.08 8.95
CA ILE A 166 16.78 -9.03 8.14
C ILE A 166 16.86 -10.25 7.22
N TYR A 167 17.27 -10.00 5.98
CA TYR A 167 17.51 -11.04 4.97
C TYR A 167 18.96 -10.99 4.49
N LYS A 168 19.50 -12.16 4.12
CA LYS A 168 20.82 -12.32 3.51
C LYS A 168 20.70 -13.05 2.19
N SER A 169 21.40 -12.58 1.17
CA SER A 169 21.74 -13.33 -0.03
C SER A 169 23.22 -13.67 -0.03
N GLU A 170 23.59 -14.80 -0.60
CA GLU A 170 24.98 -15.23 -0.80
C GLU A 170 25.27 -15.52 -2.29
N ASP A 171 24.35 -15.08 -3.17
CA ASP A 171 24.38 -15.33 -4.61
C ASP A 171 23.92 -14.09 -5.42
N ALA A 172 24.33 -12.90 -4.93
CA ALA A 172 24.04 -11.61 -5.57
C ALA A 172 22.54 -11.34 -5.79
N GLY A 173 21.70 -11.79 -4.84
CA GLY A 173 20.25 -11.55 -4.81
C GLY A 173 19.41 -12.59 -5.56
N LEU A 174 19.97 -13.71 -6.02
CA LEU A 174 19.19 -14.78 -6.66
C LEU A 174 18.30 -15.52 -5.66
N THR A 175 18.83 -15.77 -4.45
CA THR A 175 18.07 -16.35 -3.34
C THR A 175 18.28 -15.58 -2.04
N TRP A 176 17.29 -15.63 -1.16
CA TRP A 176 17.27 -14.91 0.10
C TRP A 176 16.93 -15.81 1.28
N GLN A 177 17.62 -15.59 2.40
CA GLN A 177 17.38 -16.27 3.66
C GLN A 177 17.00 -15.25 4.74
N ALA A 178 15.88 -15.47 5.41
CA ALA A 178 15.54 -14.70 6.61
C ALA A 178 16.57 -14.98 7.72
N LYS A 179 17.16 -13.93 8.27
CA LYS A 179 18.25 -13.98 9.27
C LYS A 179 17.85 -13.44 10.63
N GLY A 180 16.53 -13.35 10.90
CA GLY A 180 16.02 -12.99 12.22
C GLY A 180 15.61 -11.53 12.37
N LEU A 181 15.52 -11.07 13.61
CA LEU A 181 15.01 -9.76 14.01
C LEU A 181 13.60 -9.44 13.49
N PRO A 182 12.63 -10.37 13.50
CA PRO A 182 11.30 -10.13 12.92
C PRO A 182 10.50 -9.04 13.66
N ALA A 183 10.92 -8.66 14.86
CA ALA A 183 10.31 -7.61 15.66
C ALA A 183 11.04 -6.25 15.58
N SER A 184 12.07 -6.12 14.69
CA SER A 184 12.84 -4.86 14.55
C SER A 184 12.01 -3.69 14.01
N GLY A 185 10.80 -3.94 13.55
CA GLY A 185 9.97 -2.90 12.92
C GLY A 185 10.59 -2.40 11.63
N SER A 186 10.92 -1.12 11.56
CA SER A 186 11.66 -0.55 10.43
C SER A 186 13.17 -0.58 10.70
N VAL A 187 13.96 -0.88 9.68
CA VAL A 187 15.43 -0.89 9.77
C VAL A 187 15.98 0.38 9.13
N GLY A 188 16.77 1.14 9.92
CA GLY A 188 17.35 2.39 9.47
C GLY A 188 18.65 2.22 8.70
N LYS A 189 19.50 1.27 9.14
CA LYS A 189 20.78 0.97 8.49
C LYS A 189 21.26 -0.44 8.81
N VAL A 190 21.88 -1.07 7.83
CA VAL A 190 22.66 -2.32 7.97
C VAL A 190 24.12 -1.99 7.64
N LEU A 191 25.05 -2.53 8.40
CA LEU A 191 26.49 -2.38 8.13
C LEU A 191 27.17 -3.74 8.25
N ILE A 192 28.08 -4.04 7.33
CA ILE A 192 28.98 -5.19 7.38
C ILE A 192 30.35 -4.70 7.83
N ASP A 193 31.00 -5.44 8.75
CA ASP A 193 32.39 -5.15 9.14
C ASP A 193 33.29 -5.20 7.90
N PRO A 194 34.13 -4.19 7.66
CA PRO A 194 34.98 -4.14 6.47
C PRO A 194 36.02 -5.25 6.38
N ASN A 195 36.28 -5.97 7.48
CA ASN A 195 37.29 -7.02 7.58
C ASN A 195 36.73 -8.42 7.77
N ASP A 196 35.40 -8.56 8.12
CA ASP A 196 34.79 -9.84 8.44
C ASP A 196 33.28 -9.84 8.10
N ASP A 197 32.89 -10.53 7.03
CA ASP A 197 31.51 -10.63 6.55
C ASP A 197 30.56 -11.38 7.51
N GLU A 198 31.06 -11.98 8.58
CA GLU A 198 30.25 -12.62 9.61
C GLU A 198 29.83 -11.63 10.72
N ILE A 199 30.41 -10.43 10.74
CA ILE A 199 30.09 -9.37 11.71
C ILE A 199 29.19 -8.34 11.05
N ILE A 200 27.94 -8.25 11.54
CA ILE A 200 26.92 -7.37 11.00
C ILE A 200 26.33 -6.52 12.13
N PHE A 201 26.10 -5.23 11.84
CA PHE A 201 25.36 -4.31 12.69
C PHE A 201 24.06 -3.91 12.04
N VAL A 202 23.00 -3.83 12.82
CA VAL A 202 21.65 -3.42 12.37
C VAL A 202 21.15 -2.30 13.27
N GLY A 203 20.87 -1.16 12.68
CA GLY A 203 20.17 -0.03 13.29
C GLY A 203 18.65 -0.23 13.17
N ALA A 204 18.03 -0.76 14.23
CA ALA A 204 16.57 -0.92 14.26
C ALA A 204 15.91 0.39 14.71
N MET A 205 15.15 1.01 13.80
CA MET A 205 14.31 2.15 14.14
C MET A 205 13.12 1.71 14.99
N GLY A 206 12.68 0.48 14.84
CA GLY A 206 11.54 -0.11 15.53
C GLY A 206 10.21 0.22 14.85
N PRO A 207 9.11 -0.24 15.44
CA PRO A 207 7.77 0.11 14.99
C PRO A 207 7.54 1.62 15.03
N LEU A 208 7.03 2.20 13.94
CA LEU A 208 6.91 3.67 13.85
C LEU A 208 5.76 4.23 14.67
N PHE A 209 4.66 3.48 14.83
CA PHE A 209 3.41 3.98 15.42
C PHE A 209 3.20 3.57 16.88
N ARG A 210 4.06 2.74 17.46
CA ARG A 210 3.96 2.27 18.85
C ARG A 210 5.33 2.24 19.54
N LYS A 211 5.30 2.24 20.86
CA LYS A 211 6.48 2.01 21.69
C LYS A 211 6.85 0.54 21.67
N ASP A 212 8.14 0.26 21.60
CA ASP A 212 8.66 -1.10 21.56
C ASP A 212 10.14 -1.13 22.01
N SER A 213 10.55 -2.16 22.74
CA SER A 213 11.95 -2.34 23.15
C SER A 213 12.83 -3.02 22.09
N ASN A 214 12.26 -3.48 20.97
CA ASN A 214 13.02 -4.05 19.85
C ASN A 214 13.58 -2.96 18.93
N ARG A 215 14.10 -1.88 19.53
CA ARG A 215 14.77 -0.74 18.88
C ARG A 215 16.25 -0.77 19.23
N GLY A 216 17.07 -0.01 18.53
CA GLY A 216 18.47 0.16 18.90
C GLY A 216 19.45 -0.50 17.94
N VAL A 217 20.70 -0.71 18.40
CA VAL A 217 21.72 -1.41 17.61
C VAL A 217 21.71 -2.89 17.98
N TYR A 218 21.62 -3.74 16.98
CA TYR A 218 21.85 -5.18 17.08
C TYR A 218 23.16 -5.54 16.39
N ARG A 219 23.89 -6.54 16.92
CA ARG A 219 25.10 -7.09 16.31
C ARG A 219 24.98 -8.61 16.21
N SER A 220 25.39 -9.15 15.09
CA SER A 220 25.74 -10.56 14.90
C SER A 220 27.25 -10.68 14.71
N ILE A 221 27.83 -11.80 15.14
CA ILE A 221 29.23 -12.18 14.91
C ILE A 221 29.32 -13.57 14.27
N ASP A 222 28.23 -14.09 13.75
CA ASP A 222 28.10 -15.44 13.20
C ASP A 222 27.22 -15.47 11.92
N GLY A 223 27.31 -14.41 11.11
CA GLY A 223 26.59 -14.31 9.85
C GLY A 223 25.06 -14.25 10.00
N GLY A 224 24.58 -13.62 11.07
CA GLY A 224 23.16 -13.44 11.34
C GLY A 224 22.45 -14.68 11.90
N ASN A 225 23.19 -15.69 12.38
CA ASN A 225 22.56 -16.85 13.00
C ASN A 225 22.11 -16.51 14.43
N THR A 226 22.83 -15.63 15.12
CA THR A 226 22.42 -15.07 16.43
C THR A 226 22.61 -13.56 16.46
N TRP A 227 21.79 -12.88 17.26
CA TRP A 227 21.80 -11.42 17.39
C TRP A 227 21.80 -11.00 18.85
N GLU A 228 22.61 -9.98 19.15
CA GLU A 228 22.65 -9.34 20.46
C GLU A 228 22.26 -7.85 20.34
N GLN A 229 21.32 -7.39 21.18
CA GLN A 229 21.00 -5.97 21.30
C GLN A 229 22.10 -5.27 22.08
N ARG A 230 22.91 -4.45 21.41
CA ARG A 230 24.12 -3.81 21.96
C ARG A 230 23.90 -2.37 22.43
N LEU A 231 22.87 -1.71 21.90
CA LEU A 231 22.47 -0.38 22.33
C LEU A 231 20.93 -0.30 22.33
N LEU A 232 20.35 -0.08 23.48
CA LEU A 232 18.94 0.31 23.62
C LEU A 232 18.89 1.67 24.31
N VAL A 233 18.40 2.69 23.64
CA VAL A 233 18.30 4.03 24.20
C VAL A 233 16.99 4.19 24.98
N SER A 234 15.86 3.87 24.35
CA SER A 234 14.53 3.81 25.01
C SER A 234 13.52 3.04 24.14
N ASP A 235 12.32 2.79 24.68
CA ASP A 235 11.22 2.17 23.94
C ASP A 235 10.63 3.06 22.83
N SER A 236 11.03 4.32 22.78
CA SER A 236 10.55 5.33 21.83
C SER A 236 11.64 5.83 20.88
N THR A 237 12.88 5.32 21.03
CA THR A 237 14.07 5.82 20.34
C THR A 237 14.73 4.67 19.58
N GLY A 238 14.70 4.76 18.26
CA GLY A 238 15.39 3.82 17.38
C GLY A 238 16.69 4.38 16.83
N ILE A 239 17.37 3.60 15.98
CA ILE A 239 18.56 3.99 15.24
C ILE A 239 18.15 4.24 13.79
N ILE A 240 18.31 5.49 13.36
CA ILE A 240 17.93 5.94 12.02
C ILE A 240 19.07 5.85 11.02
N ASP A 241 20.30 6.00 11.50
CA ASP A 241 21.48 6.01 10.64
C ASP A 241 22.71 5.48 11.39
N MET A 242 23.68 4.91 10.66
CA MET A 242 24.92 4.37 11.22
C MET A 242 26.08 4.54 10.25
N ALA A 243 27.28 4.64 10.76
CA ALA A 243 28.50 4.65 9.98
C ALA A 243 29.59 3.76 10.65
N ILE A 244 30.37 3.06 9.84
CA ILE A 244 31.49 2.23 10.30
C ILE A 244 32.80 2.75 9.72
N HIS A 245 33.85 2.72 10.51
CA HIS A 245 35.19 3.11 10.04
C HIS A 245 35.65 2.16 8.92
N PRO A 246 36.02 2.67 7.73
CA PRO A 246 36.21 1.84 6.52
C PRO A 246 37.33 0.77 6.60
N ASN A 247 38.23 0.86 7.59
CA ASN A 247 39.34 -0.06 7.75
C ASN A 247 39.44 -0.67 9.18
N ASN A 248 38.48 -0.38 10.06
CA ASN A 248 38.47 -0.88 11.43
C ASN A 248 37.03 -1.07 11.96
N GLY A 249 36.52 -2.28 11.92
CA GLY A 249 35.19 -2.62 12.38
C GLY A 249 34.90 -2.39 13.86
N ASP A 250 35.96 -2.17 14.69
CA ASP A 250 35.76 -1.82 16.09
C ASP A 250 35.14 -0.43 16.29
N ILE A 251 35.31 0.47 15.31
CA ILE A 251 34.82 1.85 15.41
C ILE A 251 33.51 1.99 14.63
N VAL A 252 32.41 2.12 15.36
CA VAL A 252 31.04 2.23 14.81
C VAL A 252 30.33 3.43 15.42
N TYR A 253 29.62 4.17 14.61
CA TYR A 253 28.78 5.30 15.01
C TYR A 253 27.32 4.96 14.78
N ALA A 254 26.43 5.45 15.67
CA ALA A 254 25.00 5.26 15.58
C ALA A 254 24.26 6.57 15.89
N ALA A 255 23.39 6.99 15.01
CA ALA A 255 22.51 8.14 15.20
C ALA A 255 21.13 7.65 15.66
N SER A 256 20.76 8.00 16.87
CA SER A 256 19.44 7.67 17.43
C SER A 256 18.41 8.74 17.10
N TRP A 257 17.16 8.30 16.98
CA TRP A 257 16.03 9.19 16.73
C TRP A 257 14.84 8.85 17.65
N GLU A 258 14.48 9.81 18.51
CA GLU A 258 13.29 9.70 19.38
C GLU A 258 12.05 9.98 18.55
N ARG A 259 11.37 8.92 18.18
CA ARG A 259 10.23 9.01 17.28
C ARG A 259 9.19 7.95 17.51
N ILE A 260 7.98 8.37 17.87
CA ILE A 260 6.74 7.62 17.73
C ILE A 260 5.83 8.44 16.83
N ARG A 261 5.51 7.91 15.68
CA ARG A 261 4.64 8.57 14.73
C ARG A 261 3.20 8.56 15.21
N ARG A 262 2.55 9.68 15.14
CA ARG A 262 1.15 9.85 15.52
C ARG A 262 0.47 10.77 14.52
N PRO A 263 -0.72 10.40 13.99
CA PRO A 263 -1.46 11.23 13.04
C PRO A 263 -1.78 12.63 13.56
N THR A 264 -1.91 12.79 14.87
CA THR A 264 -2.33 14.05 15.53
C THR A 264 -1.19 14.84 16.17
N ASN A 265 0.07 14.35 16.12
CA ASN A 265 1.20 15.00 16.79
C ASN A 265 2.41 15.16 15.87
N ARG A 266 2.84 16.42 15.65
CA ARG A 266 4.01 16.81 14.86
C ARG A 266 5.28 16.90 15.72
N GLN A 267 5.66 15.84 16.38
CA GLN A 267 6.93 15.76 17.11
C GLN A 267 7.88 14.77 16.40
N TYR A 268 9.02 15.26 15.95
CA TYR A 268 9.99 14.51 15.15
C TYR A 268 11.36 14.43 15.82
N GLY A 269 11.39 14.34 17.14
CA GLY A 269 12.61 14.22 17.92
C GLY A 269 12.39 14.50 19.41
N GLY A 270 13.48 14.44 20.17
CA GLY A 270 13.45 14.66 21.61
C GLY A 270 14.82 14.48 22.24
N GLU A 271 14.86 14.43 23.58
CA GLU A 271 16.06 14.39 24.41
C GLU A 271 17.02 13.25 24.02
N THR A 272 16.49 12.12 23.59
CA THR A 272 17.24 10.90 23.31
C THR A 272 17.67 10.74 21.84
N SER A 273 17.42 11.75 20.97
CA SER A 273 18.04 11.85 19.64
C SER A 273 19.47 12.31 19.78
N ARG A 274 20.46 11.42 19.54
CA ARG A 274 21.88 11.63 19.83
C ARG A 274 22.77 10.82 18.91
N ILE A 275 24.07 11.09 18.92
CA ILE A 275 25.09 10.26 18.28
C ILE A 275 25.85 9.48 19.35
N TYR A 276 26.04 8.19 19.09
CA TYR A 276 26.85 7.29 19.91
C TYR A 276 28.02 6.76 19.10
N ARG A 277 29.15 6.46 19.78
CA ARG A 277 30.30 5.80 19.20
C ARG A 277 30.67 4.58 20.04
N SER A 278 30.93 3.45 19.38
CA SER A 278 31.67 2.34 19.89
C SER A 278 33.13 2.37 19.38
N GLN A 279 34.08 1.87 20.18
CA GLN A 279 35.48 1.69 19.83
C GLN A 279 35.98 0.26 20.13
N ASP A 280 35.06 -0.66 20.38
CA ASP A 280 35.29 -2.05 20.77
C ASP A 280 34.33 -3.02 20.04
N GLY A 281 34.01 -2.74 18.77
CA GLY A 281 33.15 -3.59 17.94
C GLY A 281 31.71 -3.65 18.42
N GLY A 282 31.23 -2.59 19.06
CA GLY A 282 29.85 -2.48 19.54
C GLY A 282 29.60 -3.07 20.92
N ASP A 283 30.66 -3.49 21.66
CA ASP A 283 30.52 -4.02 23.03
C ASP A 283 30.08 -2.92 24.01
N THR A 284 30.65 -1.71 23.88
CA THR A 284 30.23 -0.54 24.66
C THR A 284 30.01 0.68 23.77
N TRP A 285 29.14 1.56 24.21
CA TRP A 285 28.73 2.78 23.47
C TRP A 285 28.89 4.01 24.35
N SER A 286 29.47 5.06 23.80
CA SER A 286 29.62 6.37 24.42
C SER A 286 28.86 7.44 23.64
N GLU A 287 28.11 8.28 24.33
CA GLU A 287 27.45 9.45 23.73
C GLU A 287 28.51 10.48 23.30
N LEU A 288 28.35 11.02 22.08
CA LEU A 288 29.11 12.16 21.57
C LEU A 288 28.29 13.43 21.76
N SER A 289 28.86 14.44 22.46
CA SER A 289 28.12 15.65 22.79
C SER A 289 28.92 16.94 22.65
N ASN A 290 30.25 16.83 22.59
CA ASN A 290 31.15 17.99 22.59
C ASN A 290 31.07 18.77 21.27
N GLY A 291 30.36 19.91 21.26
CA GLY A 291 30.12 20.74 20.10
C GLY A 291 28.85 20.39 19.32
N LEU A 292 28.06 19.39 19.75
CA LEU A 292 26.78 18.99 19.18
C LEU A 292 25.59 19.67 19.92
N PRO A 293 24.38 19.74 19.32
CA PRO A 293 23.19 20.31 19.96
C PRO A 293 22.86 19.66 21.29
N SER A 294 22.69 20.49 22.33
CA SER A 294 22.34 20.02 23.68
C SER A 294 20.89 20.29 24.08
N ASP A 295 20.21 21.28 23.47
CA ASP A 295 18.80 21.58 23.72
C ASP A 295 17.94 20.44 23.12
N PRO A 296 17.01 19.84 23.88
CA PRO A 296 16.07 18.83 23.34
C PRO A 296 15.21 19.32 22.16
N ASN A 297 14.99 20.62 22.03
CA ASN A 297 14.25 21.19 20.91
C ASN A 297 15.05 21.17 19.59
N SER A 298 16.37 21.15 19.69
CA SER A 298 17.34 21.09 18.58
C SER A 298 17.72 19.66 18.19
N LYS A 299 17.00 18.65 18.71
CA LYS A 299 17.32 17.23 18.54
C LYS A 299 16.16 16.50 17.85
N GLY A 300 16.16 16.54 16.53
CA GLY A 300 15.25 15.81 15.67
C GLY A 300 15.88 14.57 15.06
N ARG A 301 15.68 14.35 13.75
CA ARG A 301 16.37 13.35 12.95
C ARG A 301 17.84 13.74 12.80
N ILE A 302 18.72 12.76 12.87
CA ILE A 302 20.15 12.92 12.69
C ILE A 302 20.59 11.95 11.59
N SER A 303 21.34 12.46 10.60
CA SER A 303 22.05 11.62 9.64
C SER A 303 23.55 11.82 9.82
N ILE A 304 24.33 10.76 9.67
CA ILE A 304 25.78 10.76 9.81
C ILE A 304 26.46 10.03 8.66
N ASP A 305 27.61 10.54 8.24
CA ASP A 305 28.47 9.81 7.30
C ASP A 305 29.95 9.99 7.66
N ILE A 306 30.77 8.98 7.31
CA ILE A 306 32.21 8.94 7.57
C ILE A 306 33.01 8.96 6.27
N SER A 307 34.00 9.83 6.19
CA SER A 307 34.85 9.91 5.00
C SER A 307 35.64 8.63 4.78
N GLN A 308 35.51 8.04 3.61
CA GLN A 308 36.32 6.88 3.20
C GLN A 308 37.79 7.27 2.98
N SER A 309 38.05 8.50 2.51
CA SER A 309 39.42 9.02 2.24
C SER A 309 40.15 9.45 3.51
N ASN A 310 39.41 9.89 4.55
CA ASN A 310 39.97 10.31 5.83
C ASN A 310 39.01 9.97 6.99
N PRO A 311 39.10 8.77 7.57
CA PRO A 311 38.10 8.29 8.55
C PRO A 311 38.07 9.05 9.90
N ASN A 312 38.90 10.03 10.12
CA ASN A 312 38.77 10.95 11.25
C ASN A 312 37.76 12.06 10.99
N VAL A 313 37.34 12.23 9.72
CA VAL A 313 36.35 13.21 9.31
C VAL A 313 34.99 12.55 9.19
N LEU A 314 34.03 13.07 9.97
CA LEU A 314 32.61 12.75 9.84
C LEU A 314 31.81 14.03 9.72
N TYR A 315 30.65 13.91 9.12
CA TYR A 315 29.63 14.95 9.16
C TYR A 315 28.36 14.41 9.80
N ALA A 316 27.64 15.30 10.47
CA ALA A 316 26.33 15.03 11.06
C ALA A 316 25.37 16.14 10.67
N PHE A 317 24.22 15.77 10.14
CA PHE A 317 23.13 16.68 9.82
C PHE A 317 22.03 16.53 10.86
N TYR A 318 21.59 17.61 11.46
CA TYR A 318 20.58 17.65 12.49
C TYR A 318 19.34 18.41 12.03
N THR A 319 18.18 17.87 12.33
CA THR A 319 16.92 18.63 12.33
C THR A 319 16.53 19.01 13.76
N ASP A 320 15.70 20.02 13.89
CA ASP A 320 15.00 20.30 15.14
C ASP A 320 13.83 19.32 15.36
N LYS A 321 13.21 19.36 16.54
CA LYS A 321 12.11 18.42 16.87
C LYS A 321 10.81 18.68 16.11
N ILE A 322 10.71 19.75 15.34
CA ILE A 322 9.56 20.03 14.45
C ILE A 322 9.91 19.86 12.97
N GLY A 323 11.15 19.45 12.69
CA GLY A 323 11.60 19.03 11.37
C GLY A 323 12.24 20.08 10.51
N ASN A 324 12.63 21.25 11.05
CA ASN A 324 13.46 22.20 10.33
C ASN A 324 14.94 21.81 10.42
N VAL A 325 15.77 22.39 9.55
CA VAL A 325 17.21 22.29 9.66
C VAL A 325 17.69 22.95 10.95
N GLU A 326 18.40 22.19 11.78
CA GLU A 326 19.09 22.71 12.97
C GLU A 326 20.53 23.09 12.65
N GLY A 327 21.26 22.19 11.99
CA GLY A 327 22.64 22.47 11.61
C GLY A 327 23.35 21.29 10.96
N THR A 328 24.48 21.57 10.35
CA THR A 328 25.47 20.60 9.88
C THR A 328 26.73 20.72 10.71
N PHE A 329 27.22 19.62 11.24
CA PHE A 329 28.37 19.55 12.13
C PHE A 329 29.47 18.70 11.52
N LYS A 330 30.71 19.08 11.70
CA LYS A 330 31.92 18.38 11.23
C LYS A 330 32.82 18.03 12.40
N THR A 331 33.36 16.83 12.41
CA THR A 331 34.51 16.45 13.25
C THR A 331 35.72 16.12 12.36
N ILE A 332 36.92 16.27 12.90
CA ILE A 332 38.19 15.88 12.26
C ILE A 332 39.05 15.01 13.18
N ASP A 333 38.48 14.55 14.28
CA ASP A 333 39.16 13.76 15.33
C ASP A 333 38.33 12.53 15.71
N GLY A 334 37.55 12.00 14.78
CA GLY A 334 36.75 10.78 14.99
C GLY A 334 35.58 10.98 15.96
N GLY A 335 35.08 12.21 16.10
CA GLY A 335 33.93 12.53 16.94
C GLY A 335 34.24 13.01 18.35
N ASP A 336 35.50 13.20 18.74
CA ASP A 336 35.86 13.73 20.07
C ASP A 336 35.42 15.19 20.21
N THR A 337 35.52 15.98 19.14
CA THR A 337 35.00 17.34 19.05
C THR A 337 34.29 17.59 17.75
N TRP A 338 33.19 18.37 17.82
CA TRP A 338 32.41 18.76 16.67
C TRP A 338 32.36 20.27 16.53
N THR A 339 32.31 20.73 15.30
CA THR A 339 32.19 22.16 14.98
C THR A 339 31.05 22.31 13.99
N GLU A 340 30.15 23.21 14.27
CA GLU A 340 29.12 23.61 13.30
C GLU A 340 29.75 24.24 12.07
N VAL A 341 29.34 23.77 10.89
CA VAL A 341 29.64 24.38 9.59
C VAL A 341 28.39 25.10 9.09
N ASN A 342 28.46 25.80 7.96
CA ASN A 342 27.26 26.46 7.44
C ASN A 342 26.20 25.42 7.09
N SER A 343 24.98 25.71 7.52
CA SER A 343 23.83 24.86 7.18
C SER A 343 23.31 25.16 5.79
N ILE A 344 22.61 24.19 5.21
CA ILE A 344 21.86 24.37 3.98
C ILE A 344 20.76 25.44 4.16
N SER A 345 20.42 26.14 3.09
CA SER A 345 19.52 27.30 3.15
C SER A 345 18.05 26.99 2.89
N ASN A 346 17.69 25.76 2.57
CA ASN A 346 16.33 25.38 2.21
C ASN A 346 15.42 25.26 3.43
N GLY A 347 14.81 26.36 3.81
CA GLY A 347 13.95 26.51 4.99
C GLY A 347 12.59 25.80 4.90
N THR A 348 12.56 24.49 4.65
CA THR A 348 11.35 23.69 4.74
C THR A 348 11.32 22.90 6.04
N SER A 349 10.14 22.66 6.58
CA SER A 349 9.95 21.88 7.81
C SER A 349 9.87 20.36 7.58
N TYR A 350 10.37 19.84 6.45
CA TYR A 350 10.25 18.42 6.09
C TYR A 350 11.57 17.65 6.09
N HIS A 351 12.66 18.24 6.57
CA HIS A 351 13.97 17.57 6.64
C HIS A 351 13.97 16.35 7.59
N TRP A 352 13.01 16.26 8.51
CA TRP A 352 12.79 15.06 9.30
C TRP A 352 12.41 13.84 8.44
N TRP A 353 11.87 14.08 7.22
CA TRP A 353 11.42 13.03 6.31
C TRP A 353 12.58 12.49 5.49
N PHE A 354 13.37 13.36 4.88
CA PHE A 354 14.40 13.00 3.91
C PHE A 354 15.81 13.56 4.23
N GLY A 355 16.04 14.18 5.37
CA GLY A 355 17.36 14.75 5.71
C GLY A 355 18.43 13.66 5.84
N GLY A 356 19.33 13.61 4.85
CA GLY A 356 20.50 12.75 4.80
C GLY A 356 21.76 13.55 4.46
N ILE A 357 22.93 13.05 4.86
CA ILE A 357 24.23 13.60 4.50
C ILE A 357 25.09 12.52 3.86
N PHE A 358 25.81 12.84 2.78
CA PHE A 358 26.63 11.90 2.03
C PHE A 358 27.97 12.53 1.69
N ILE A 359 29.07 11.84 1.94
CA ILE A 359 30.43 12.30 1.68
C ILE A 359 30.95 11.62 0.41
N ASP A 360 31.54 12.39 -0.49
CA ASP A 360 32.25 11.84 -1.63
C ASP A 360 33.37 10.89 -1.15
N PRO A 361 33.42 9.64 -1.61
CA PRO A 361 34.35 8.64 -1.10
C PRO A 361 35.81 8.99 -1.33
N THR A 362 36.12 9.90 -2.25
CA THR A 362 37.49 10.31 -2.63
C THR A 362 37.93 11.63 -2.01
N ASN A 363 36.96 12.45 -1.51
CA ASN A 363 37.29 13.80 -1.00
C ASN A 363 36.33 14.23 0.13
N GLU A 364 36.87 14.23 1.37
CA GLU A 364 36.11 14.60 2.58
C GLU A 364 35.56 16.03 2.60
N ASN A 365 35.88 16.87 1.64
CA ASN A 365 35.33 18.23 1.55
C ASN A 365 34.18 18.36 0.53
N ILE A 366 33.89 17.29 -0.22
CA ILE A 366 32.72 17.22 -1.10
C ILE A 366 31.62 16.44 -0.36
N ILE A 367 30.55 17.15 -0.06
CA ILE A 367 29.43 16.58 0.70
C ILE A 367 28.11 16.97 0.03
N TYR A 368 27.13 16.09 0.16
CA TYR A 368 25.77 16.30 -0.34
C TYR A 368 24.80 16.21 0.83
N ASN A 369 23.73 16.99 0.76
CA ASN A 369 22.62 16.92 1.70
C ASN A 369 21.31 16.71 0.94
N SER A 370 20.54 15.70 1.37
CA SER A 370 19.20 15.44 0.83
C SER A 370 18.15 16.27 1.54
N GLY A 371 17.21 16.79 0.75
CA GLY A 371 16.10 17.60 1.19
C GLY A 371 15.01 17.56 0.12
N PHE A 372 14.20 18.60 -0.01
CA PHE A 372 13.35 18.79 -1.18
C PHE A 372 14.17 18.79 -2.47
N VAL A 373 15.33 19.41 -2.41
CA VAL A 373 16.33 19.37 -3.47
C VAL A 373 17.63 18.82 -2.90
N MET A 374 18.48 18.32 -3.75
CA MET A 374 19.83 17.94 -3.38
C MET A 374 20.71 19.19 -3.35
N GLU A 375 21.48 19.39 -2.27
CA GLU A 375 22.47 20.45 -2.16
C GLU A 375 23.88 19.86 -2.03
N LYS A 376 24.88 20.53 -2.62
CA LYS A 376 26.30 20.10 -2.65
C LYS A 376 27.17 21.20 -2.07
N SER A 377 28.11 20.82 -1.24
CA SER A 377 29.26 21.62 -0.84
C SER A 377 30.55 21.02 -1.41
N VAL A 378 31.49 21.83 -1.80
CA VAL A 378 32.82 21.43 -2.28
C VAL A 378 33.95 21.97 -1.40
N ASP A 379 33.61 22.59 -0.29
CA ASP A 379 34.51 23.30 0.64
C ASP A 379 34.29 22.87 2.10
N GLY A 380 33.81 21.65 2.32
CA GLY A 380 33.66 21.08 3.66
C GLY A 380 32.46 21.65 4.42
N GLY A 381 31.42 22.05 3.75
CA GLY A 381 30.19 22.58 4.35
C GLY A 381 30.19 24.11 4.55
N MET A 382 31.21 24.83 4.03
CA MET A 382 31.25 26.29 4.19
C MET A 382 30.29 27.02 3.25
N THR A 383 30.10 26.49 2.03
CA THR A 383 29.09 26.96 1.08
C THR A 383 28.30 25.80 0.47
N TRP A 384 27.03 26.04 0.17
CA TRP A 384 26.11 25.06 -0.40
C TRP A 384 25.45 25.58 -1.67
N ASN A 385 25.29 24.73 -2.66
CA ASN A 385 24.61 25.04 -3.91
C ASN A 385 23.67 23.88 -4.27
N SER A 386 22.51 24.20 -4.83
CA SER A 386 21.63 23.20 -5.39
C SER A 386 22.30 22.43 -6.52
N THR A 387 22.09 21.13 -6.58
CA THR A 387 22.63 20.21 -7.57
C THR A 387 21.55 19.27 -8.08
N PHE A 388 21.83 18.41 -9.05
CA PHE A 388 20.85 17.54 -9.71
C PHE A 388 19.63 18.30 -10.26
N PRO A 389 19.80 19.12 -11.30
CA PRO A 389 18.70 19.89 -11.87
C PRO A 389 17.65 18.97 -12.51
N ASN A 390 16.38 19.39 -12.46
CA ASN A 390 15.23 18.70 -13.07
C ASN A 390 14.91 17.31 -12.49
N VAL A 391 15.35 17.01 -11.28
CA VAL A 391 14.92 15.82 -10.56
C VAL A 391 13.59 16.07 -9.84
N HIS A 392 12.86 15.02 -9.51
CA HIS A 392 11.73 15.10 -8.60
C HIS A 392 12.20 15.59 -7.23
N VAL A 393 11.34 16.26 -6.49
CA VAL A 393 11.62 16.63 -5.09
C VAL A 393 11.70 15.41 -4.17
N ASP A 394 12.02 15.63 -2.89
CA ASP A 394 11.99 14.63 -1.82
C ASP A 394 13.06 13.52 -1.98
N GLN A 395 14.32 13.92 -1.78
CA GLN A 395 15.49 13.07 -1.96
C GLN A 395 15.72 12.14 -0.76
N HIS A 396 15.92 10.83 -0.98
CA HIS A 396 16.07 9.84 0.09
C HIS A 396 17.41 9.10 0.06
N ALA A 397 17.84 8.68 -1.11
CA ALA A 397 18.98 7.79 -1.29
C ALA A 397 20.00 8.37 -2.25
N MET A 398 21.28 8.03 -2.05
CA MET A 398 22.37 8.42 -2.91
C MET A 398 23.46 7.35 -2.92
N ALA A 399 23.98 7.01 -4.10
CA ALA A 399 25.11 6.11 -4.26
C ALA A 399 26.13 6.68 -5.23
N PHE A 400 27.41 6.53 -4.91
CA PHE A 400 28.54 6.86 -5.80
C PHE A 400 29.02 5.62 -6.52
N ASN A 401 29.22 5.68 -7.84
CA ASN A 401 29.79 4.56 -8.55
C ASN A 401 31.31 4.47 -8.27
N PRO A 402 31.76 3.40 -7.60
CA PRO A 402 33.18 3.33 -7.18
C PRO A 402 34.15 3.15 -8.35
N LEU A 403 33.68 2.73 -9.50
CA LEU A 403 34.50 2.46 -10.69
C LEU A 403 34.36 3.53 -11.79
N VAL A 404 33.36 4.40 -11.70
CA VAL A 404 33.10 5.46 -12.68
C VAL A 404 33.07 6.82 -11.98
N PRO A 405 34.21 7.52 -11.91
CA PRO A 405 34.29 8.82 -11.25
C PRO A 405 33.29 9.82 -11.83
N GLY A 406 32.54 10.49 -10.96
CA GLY A 406 31.51 11.46 -11.32
C GLY A 406 30.13 10.85 -11.60
N GLU A 407 30.02 9.51 -11.67
CA GLU A 407 28.71 8.88 -11.72
C GLU A 407 28.10 8.75 -10.32
N VAL A 408 26.94 9.35 -10.16
CA VAL A 408 26.18 9.40 -8.91
C VAL A 408 24.72 9.10 -9.19
N LEU A 409 24.17 8.20 -8.43
CA LEU A 409 22.75 7.84 -8.46
C LEU A 409 22.02 8.47 -7.28
N ILE A 410 20.80 8.99 -7.53
CA ILE A 410 19.91 9.45 -6.46
C ILE A 410 18.53 8.83 -6.61
N GLY A 411 17.94 8.47 -5.46
CA GLY A 411 16.59 7.97 -5.31
C GLY A 411 15.70 8.97 -4.59
N ASN A 412 14.50 9.18 -5.12
CA ASN A 412 13.52 10.09 -4.54
C ASN A 412 12.08 9.57 -4.74
N ASP A 413 11.06 10.35 -4.40
CA ASP A 413 9.66 9.96 -4.58
C ASP A 413 9.22 9.88 -6.05
N GLY A 414 10.00 10.43 -6.97
CA GLY A 414 9.81 10.32 -8.43
C GLY A 414 10.59 9.20 -9.11
N GLY A 415 11.41 8.43 -8.38
CA GLY A 415 12.18 7.30 -8.88
C GLY A 415 13.70 7.51 -8.89
N LEU A 416 14.40 6.84 -9.78
CA LEU A 416 15.86 6.85 -9.91
C LEU A 416 16.34 7.89 -10.93
N TYR A 417 17.38 8.64 -10.56
CA TYR A 417 18.09 9.55 -11.45
C TYR A 417 19.59 9.28 -11.41
N VAL A 418 20.24 9.42 -12.56
CA VAL A 418 21.69 9.20 -12.73
C VAL A 418 22.34 10.49 -13.21
N SER A 419 23.45 10.86 -12.61
CA SER A 419 24.35 11.91 -13.04
C SER A 419 25.71 11.30 -13.40
N ASN A 420 26.36 11.78 -14.45
CA ASN A 420 27.70 11.38 -14.85
C ASN A 420 28.73 12.53 -14.68
N ASP A 421 28.35 13.56 -13.93
CA ASP A 421 29.14 14.79 -13.76
C ASP A 421 28.98 15.39 -12.35
N ASP A 422 28.94 14.50 -11.32
CA ASP A 422 28.85 14.87 -9.91
C ASP A 422 27.60 15.71 -9.57
N GLY A 423 26.47 15.45 -10.24
CA GLY A 423 25.22 16.13 -9.99
C GLY A 423 25.04 17.46 -10.75
N ASN A 424 25.94 17.83 -11.69
CA ASN A 424 25.75 19.03 -12.49
C ASN A 424 24.64 18.84 -13.56
N SER A 425 24.42 17.62 -14.01
CA SER A 425 23.28 17.20 -14.83
C SER A 425 22.66 15.92 -14.27
N SER A 426 21.44 15.59 -14.69
CA SER A 426 20.78 14.35 -14.27
C SER A 426 19.84 13.83 -15.36
N LEU A 427 19.72 12.51 -15.42
CA LEU A 427 18.79 11.80 -16.29
C LEU A 427 17.91 10.86 -15.46
N LYS A 428 16.59 10.93 -15.67
CA LYS A 428 15.66 10.00 -15.05
C LYS A 428 15.78 8.61 -15.67
N ASN A 429 15.83 7.58 -14.85
CA ASN A 429 15.63 6.21 -15.28
C ASN A 429 14.12 5.97 -15.50
N ASN A 430 13.76 5.45 -16.67
CA ASN A 430 12.38 5.24 -17.11
C ASN A 430 12.05 3.74 -17.31
N SER A 431 12.66 2.86 -16.53
CA SER A 431 12.52 1.40 -16.69
C SER A 431 12.20 0.65 -15.38
N LEU A 432 12.00 1.37 -14.27
CA LEU A 432 11.64 0.78 -12.97
C LEU A 432 10.11 0.73 -12.78
N PRO A 433 9.50 -0.43 -12.54
CA PRO A 433 8.07 -0.58 -12.33
C PRO A 433 7.68 -0.39 -10.84
N ILE A 434 7.82 0.83 -10.31
CA ILE A 434 7.65 1.13 -8.87
C ILE A 434 6.60 2.20 -8.56
N THR A 435 5.77 2.56 -9.53
CA THR A 435 4.71 3.55 -9.33
C THR A 435 3.72 3.12 -8.24
N GLN A 436 3.31 4.08 -7.39
CA GLN A 436 2.41 3.88 -6.25
C GLN A 436 1.03 4.47 -6.58
N PHE A 437 0.10 3.63 -7.05
CA PHE A 437 -1.25 4.07 -7.37
C PHE A 437 -2.14 4.16 -6.12
N TYR A 438 -2.94 5.23 -6.06
CA TYR A 438 -4.09 5.33 -5.17
C TYR A 438 -5.37 4.86 -5.86
N ARG A 439 -5.65 5.36 -7.09
CA ARG A 439 -6.87 5.09 -7.85
C ARG A 439 -6.59 4.92 -9.33
N PHE A 440 -7.52 4.27 -10.02
CA PHE A 440 -7.36 3.87 -11.42
C PHE A 440 -8.65 4.08 -12.22
N TYR A 441 -8.53 4.29 -13.53
CA TYR A 441 -9.67 4.40 -14.42
C TYR A 441 -9.27 4.07 -15.85
N VAL A 442 -10.16 3.44 -16.60
CA VAL A 442 -9.98 3.17 -18.03
C VAL A 442 -11.12 3.81 -18.81
N ASP A 443 -10.79 4.45 -19.94
CA ASP A 443 -11.77 5.09 -20.83
C ASP A 443 -12.74 4.04 -21.40
N ALA A 444 -14.03 4.19 -21.12
CA ALA A 444 -15.06 3.22 -21.52
C ALA A 444 -15.17 3.01 -23.03
N GLN A 445 -14.69 3.95 -23.86
CA GLN A 445 -14.69 3.85 -25.31
C GLN A 445 -13.37 3.28 -25.89
N ASN A 446 -12.30 3.27 -25.10
CA ASN A 446 -10.99 2.84 -25.57
C ASN A 446 -10.11 2.35 -24.41
N SER A 447 -9.97 1.04 -24.28
CA SER A 447 -9.17 0.37 -23.23
C SER A 447 -7.65 0.69 -23.28
N ASP A 448 -7.16 1.30 -24.36
CA ASP A 448 -5.77 1.78 -24.43
C ASP A 448 -5.57 3.12 -23.70
N LYS A 449 -6.66 3.83 -23.37
CA LYS A 449 -6.59 5.07 -22.59
C LYS A 449 -6.80 4.78 -21.13
N ILE A 450 -5.70 4.76 -20.41
CA ILE A 450 -5.66 4.41 -19.00
C ILE A 450 -5.24 5.64 -18.20
N TYR A 451 -5.87 5.83 -17.06
CA TYR A 451 -5.64 6.94 -16.13
C TYR A 451 -5.39 6.41 -14.72
N GLY A 452 -4.54 7.09 -13.97
CA GLY A 452 -4.32 6.73 -12.58
C GLY A 452 -3.92 7.92 -11.72
N GLY A 453 -4.40 7.93 -10.50
CA GLY A 453 -3.94 8.84 -9.46
C GLY A 453 -2.82 8.18 -8.66
N THR A 454 -1.70 8.87 -8.48
CA THR A 454 -0.49 8.31 -7.88
C THR A 454 0.02 9.17 -6.74
N GLN A 455 0.66 8.54 -5.77
CA GLN A 455 1.36 9.24 -4.71
C GLN A 455 2.52 10.04 -5.31
N ASP A 456 2.66 11.29 -4.92
CA ASP A 456 3.74 12.23 -5.24
C ASP A 456 3.96 12.47 -6.76
N ASN A 457 3.37 11.62 -7.62
CA ASN A 457 3.58 11.63 -9.07
C ASN A 457 2.35 12.04 -9.88
N SER A 458 1.37 12.69 -9.24
CA SER A 458 0.24 13.36 -9.92
C SER A 458 -0.86 12.41 -10.43
N THR A 459 -1.85 12.96 -11.13
CA THR A 459 -2.72 12.16 -12.01
C THR A 459 -2.04 12.01 -13.35
N ILE A 460 -1.86 10.75 -13.76
CA ILE A 460 -1.14 10.35 -14.97
C ILE A 460 -2.06 9.60 -15.93
N ARG A 461 -1.66 9.53 -17.20
CA ARG A 461 -2.36 8.71 -18.20
C ARG A 461 -1.44 8.22 -19.30
N THR A 462 -1.81 7.08 -19.92
CA THR A 462 -1.43 6.71 -21.30
C THR A 462 -2.62 6.88 -22.23
N GLN A 463 -2.36 7.10 -23.50
CA GLN A 463 -3.38 7.16 -24.55
C GLN A 463 -3.28 6.00 -25.53
N THR A 464 -2.28 5.14 -25.40
CA THR A 464 -1.93 4.05 -26.32
C THR A 464 -1.91 2.68 -25.65
N GLY A 465 -2.13 2.63 -24.33
CA GLY A 465 -1.92 1.43 -23.52
C GLY A 465 -0.44 1.03 -23.40
N GLY A 466 0.48 1.91 -23.81
CA GLY A 466 1.91 1.68 -23.72
C GLY A 466 2.42 1.77 -22.29
N ILE A 467 3.43 0.97 -21.98
CA ILE A 467 3.99 0.90 -20.63
C ILE A 467 4.97 2.05 -20.30
N ASN A 468 5.38 2.84 -21.31
CA ASN A 468 6.44 3.85 -21.16
C ASN A 468 6.10 5.22 -21.78
N ASP A 469 4.83 5.52 -21.98
CA ASP A 469 4.35 6.77 -22.59
C ASP A 469 3.36 7.56 -21.73
N TRP A 470 3.35 7.25 -20.45
CA TRP A 470 2.46 7.90 -19.48
C TRP A 470 2.88 9.37 -19.25
N GLN A 471 1.88 10.23 -19.11
CA GLN A 471 2.03 11.67 -19.00
C GLN A 471 1.24 12.20 -17.80
N VAL A 472 1.82 13.16 -17.11
CA VAL A 472 1.12 13.92 -16.07
C VAL A 472 0.06 14.81 -16.71
N ILE A 473 -1.16 14.79 -16.14
CA ILE A 473 -2.26 15.64 -16.60
C ILE A 473 -2.81 16.58 -15.51
N TYR A 474 -2.70 16.20 -14.22
CA TYR A 474 -3.16 17.02 -13.10
C TYR A 474 -2.22 16.85 -11.91
N GLY A 475 -1.74 17.94 -11.32
CA GLY A 475 -0.67 17.94 -10.32
C GLY A 475 -1.13 17.65 -8.89
N GLY A 476 -0.15 17.43 -8.00
CA GLY A 476 -0.30 17.01 -6.60
C GLY A 476 -0.26 15.49 -6.47
N ASP A 477 -0.59 14.92 -5.31
CA ASP A 477 -0.95 13.50 -5.26
C ASP A 477 -2.24 13.32 -6.06
N GLY A 478 -2.24 12.40 -6.99
CA GLY A 478 -3.42 12.10 -7.80
C GLY A 478 -4.30 11.07 -7.07
N PHE A 479 -5.63 11.26 -7.19
CA PHE A 479 -6.64 10.31 -6.69
C PHE A 479 -7.58 9.91 -7.82
N GLN A 480 -8.87 9.73 -7.55
CA GLN A 480 -9.82 9.22 -8.52
C GLN A 480 -9.87 10.08 -9.79
N PRO A 481 -9.42 9.60 -10.95
CA PRO A 481 -9.75 10.18 -12.24
C PRO A 481 -11.09 9.61 -12.73
N ILE A 482 -11.86 10.40 -13.46
CA ILE A 482 -13.08 9.96 -14.17
C ILE A 482 -13.07 10.56 -15.57
N VAL A 483 -13.40 9.74 -16.55
CA VAL A 483 -13.61 10.19 -17.93
C VAL A 483 -15.09 10.05 -18.27
N ASP A 484 -15.68 11.09 -18.85
CA ASP A 484 -17.08 11.03 -19.31
C ASP A 484 -17.22 9.97 -20.43
N PRO A 485 -17.99 8.88 -20.19
CA PRO A 485 -18.08 7.78 -21.14
C PRO A 485 -18.77 8.16 -22.46
N THR A 486 -19.44 9.31 -22.52
CA THR A 486 -20.09 9.82 -23.73
C THR A 486 -19.26 10.89 -24.46
N ASN A 487 -18.30 11.52 -23.73
CA ASN A 487 -17.40 12.55 -24.28
C ASN A 487 -16.04 12.48 -23.61
N THR A 488 -15.13 11.68 -24.13
CA THR A 488 -13.80 11.43 -23.58
C THR A 488 -12.86 12.65 -23.54
N ASN A 489 -13.28 13.82 -24.06
CA ASN A 489 -12.57 15.08 -23.83
C ASN A 489 -12.85 15.67 -22.44
N VAL A 490 -13.90 15.20 -21.75
CA VAL A 490 -14.24 15.65 -20.40
C VAL A 490 -13.62 14.69 -19.40
N ILE A 491 -12.70 15.22 -18.58
CA ILE A 491 -11.96 14.48 -17.58
C ILE A 491 -12.07 15.21 -16.25
N TYR A 492 -12.33 14.46 -15.18
CA TYR A 492 -12.28 14.92 -13.81
C TYR A 492 -11.06 14.30 -13.15
N ALA A 493 -10.35 15.05 -12.31
CA ALA A 493 -9.21 14.57 -11.54
C ALA A 493 -9.21 15.19 -10.15
N LEU A 494 -8.91 14.37 -9.15
CA LEU A 494 -8.75 14.80 -7.77
C LEU A 494 -7.27 14.91 -7.40
N SER A 495 -6.94 15.93 -6.61
CA SER A 495 -5.72 15.92 -5.81
C SER A 495 -6.06 15.93 -4.32
N GLN A 496 -5.04 15.96 -3.46
CA GLN A 496 -5.17 15.81 -2.01
C GLN A 496 -6.37 16.56 -1.43
N ARG A 497 -7.10 15.89 -0.56
CA ARG A 497 -8.24 16.45 0.18
C ARG A 497 -9.33 17.02 -0.74
N GLY A 498 -9.58 16.30 -1.84
CA GLY A 498 -10.72 16.55 -2.70
C GLY A 498 -10.61 17.79 -3.59
N ASN A 499 -9.41 18.30 -3.84
CA ASN A 499 -9.25 19.39 -4.80
C ASN A 499 -9.56 18.86 -6.22
N LEU A 500 -10.80 19.13 -6.68
CA LEU A 500 -11.35 18.63 -7.94
C LEU A 500 -11.09 19.59 -9.09
N GLY A 501 -10.43 19.07 -10.12
CA GLY A 501 -10.27 19.72 -11.42
C GLY A 501 -11.14 19.07 -12.49
N LYS A 502 -11.64 19.87 -13.42
CA LYS A 502 -12.33 19.45 -14.64
C LYS A 502 -11.58 19.94 -15.87
N SER A 503 -11.33 19.04 -16.80
CA SER A 503 -10.89 19.32 -18.15
C SER A 503 -12.07 19.16 -19.12
N SER A 504 -12.11 19.98 -20.18
CA SER A 504 -13.03 19.83 -21.32
C SER A 504 -12.25 19.72 -22.65
N ASN A 505 -10.94 19.51 -22.58
CA ASN A 505 -10.04 19.48 -23.72
C ASN A 505 -9.03 18.32 -23.64
N ASN A 506 -9.56 17.16 -23.27
CA ASN A 506 -8.76 15.93 -23.18
C ASN A 506 -7.53 16.07 -22.30
N GLY A 507 -7.70 16.64 -21.06
CA GLY A 507 -6.64 16.76 -20.08
C GLY A 507 -5.53 17.78 -20.38
N THR A 508 -5.68 18.62 -21.41
CA THR A 508 -4.68 19.64 -21.75
C THR A 508 -4.64 20.76 -20.70
N SER A 509 -5.78 21.07 -20.11
CA SER A 509 -5.88 22.02 -18.99
C SER A 509 -7.07 21.68 -18.11
N PHE A 510 -6.97 22.06 -16.83
CA PHE A 510 -8.01 21.85 -15.82
C PHE A 510 -8.42 23.20 -15.18
N SER A 511 -9.67 23.27 -14.79
CA SER A 511 -10.23 24.35 -13.98
C SER A 511 -10.88 23.77 -12.73
N GLY A 512 -10.87 24.51 -11.61
CA GLY A 512 -11.52 24.07 -10.37
C GLY A 512 -13.00 23.83 -10.57
N ALA A 513 -13.54 22.73 -9.98
CA ALA A 513 -14.88 22.24 -10.24
C ALA A 513 -15.69 21.97 -8.95
N LEU A 514 -15.50 22.78 -7.90
CA LEU A 514 -16.13 22.65 -6.58
C LEU A 514 -17.20 23.72 -6.28
N SER A 515 -17.74 24.40 -7.31
CA SER A 515 -18.77 25.44 -7.13
C SER A 515 -20.01 24.88 -6.42
N GLY A 516 -20.36 25.42 -5.25
CA GLY A 516 -21.50 24.95 -4.44
C GLY A 516 -21.12 24.04 -3.26
N ILE A 517 -19.86 23.60 -3.15
CA ILE A 517 -19.34 22.88 -1.99
C ILE A 517 -18.66 23.90 -1.05
N PRO A 518 -19.10 24.03 0.22
CA PRO A 518 -18.46 24.94 1.17
C PRO A 518 -17.03 24.49 1.50
N SER A 519 -16.10 25.44 1.55
CA SER A 519 -14.71 25.16 1.96
C SER A 519 -14.55 24.76 3.44
N SER A 520 -15.62 24.88 4.22
CA SER A 520 -15.70 24.45 5.62
C SER A 520 -16.00 22.97 5.78
N ASP A 521 -16.48 22.32 4.70
CA ASP A 521 -16.77 20.89 4.75
C ASP A 521 -15.46 20.08 4.79
N THR A 522 -15.50 18.95 5.46
CA THR A 522 -14.32 18.10 5.66
C THR A 522 -14.16 17.13 4.50
N ASN A 523 -12.94 16.96 4.03
CA ASN A 523 -12.60 16.04 2.94
C ASN A 523 -11.61 14.99 3.42
N ASN A 524 -11.80 13.75 3.00
CA ASN A 524 -10.81 12.72 3.18
C ASN A 524 -9.53 13.04 2.38
N TRP A 525 -8.42 12.43 2.72
CA TRP A 525 -7.19 12.47 1.91
C TRP A 525 -7.47 11.97 0.50
N ASP A 526 -8.10 10.80 0.41
CA ASP A 526 -8.66 10.22 -0.80
C ASP A 526 -10.18 10.44 -0.79
N THR A 527 -10.61 11.51 -1.42
CA THR A 527 -12.02 11.94 -1.41
C THR A 527 -12.85 11.12 -2.38
N ALA A 528 -13.99 10.62 -1.92
CA ALA A 528 -14.91 9.85 -2.75
C ALA A 528 -15.47 10.67 -3.91
N LEU A 529 -15.35 10.14 -5.12
CA LEU A 529 -15.89 10.71 -6.36
C LEU A 529 -16.41 9.57 -7.24
N THR A 530 -17.67 9.61 -7.66
CA THR A 530 -18.25 8.60 -8.55
C THR A 530 -19.18 9.22 -9.59
N LEU A 531 -19.21 8.61 -10.77
CA LEU A 531 -20.11 8.96 -11.86
C LEU A 531 -21.39 8.13 -11.76
N ASP A 532 -22.55 8.74 -12.05
CA ASP A 532 -23.78 7.97 -12.25
C ASP A 532 -23.62 7.07 -13.50
N PRO A 533 -23.73 5.74 -13.37
CA PRO A 533 -23.54 4.84 -14.51
C PRO A 533 -24.60 5.02 -15.61
N ASN A 534 -25.73 5.67 -15.30
CA ASN A 534 -26.85 5.88 -16.23
C ASN A 534 -26.91 7.30 -16.81
N ASP A 535 -26.14 8.27 -16.25
CA ASP A 535 -26.12 9.66 -16.70
C ASP A 535 -24.75 10.32 -16.51
N SER A 536 -24.00 10.50 -17.59
CA SER A 536 -22.66 11.07 -17.59
C SER A 536 -22.58 12.54 -17.12
N GLN A 537 -23.71 13.23 -17.02
CA GLN A 537 -23.76 14.61 -16.48
C GLN A 537 -23.92 14.62 -14.96
N THR A 538 -24.27 13.49 -14.37
CA THR A 538 -24.50 13.33 -12.94
C THR A 538 -23.30 12.70 -12.27
N ILE A 539 -22.74 13.41 -11.27
CA ILE A 539 -21.56 12.98 -10.51
C ILE A 539 -21.85 13.22 -9.02
N TYR A 540 -21.28 12.37 -8.18
CA TYR A 540 -21.39 12.44 -6.73
C TYR A 540 -20.01 12.67 -6.11
N TYR A 541 -19.96 13.49 -5.05
CA TYR A 541 -18.73 13.89 -4.36
C TYR A 541 -18.95 13.80 -2.85
N GLY A 542 -17.99 13.18 -2.14
CA GLY A 542 -18.05 12.94 -0.69
C GLY A 542 -17.26 13.97 0.11
N THR A 543 -17.92 14.64 1.04
CA THR A 543 -17.33 15.33 2.19
C THR A 543 -17.72 14.55 3.44
N GLN A 544 -18.16 15.19 4.54
CA GLN A 544 -19.00 14.52 5.55
C GLN A 544 -20.43 14.32 5.07
N LYS A 545 -20.74 14.87 3.89
CA LYS A 545 -22.01 14.75 3.17
C LYS A 545 -21.80 14.22 1.77
N VAL A 546 -22.89 13.81 1.13
CA VAL A 546 -22.90 13.53 -0.30
C VAL A 546 -23.42 14.76 -1.05
N TYR A 547 -22.62 15.23 -2.01
CA TYR A 547 -22.98 16.26 -2.97
C TYR A 547 -23.25 15.63 -4.32
N LYS A 548 -24.24 16.19 -5.04
CA LYS A 548 -24.63 15.79 -6.39
C LYS A 548 -24.56 16.97 -7.34
N THR A 549 -24.05 16.75 -8.52
CA THR A 549 -24.20 17.63 -9.67
C THR A 549 -24.97 16.89 -10.76
N THR A 550 -25.77 17.62 -11.57
CA THR A 550 -26.45 17.07 -12.76
C THR A 550 -26.08 17.89 -14.01
N ASN A 551 -24.98 18.60 -13.94
CA ASN A 551 -24.49 19.46 -15.02
C ASN A 551 -22.96 19.38 -15.17
N ALA A 552 -22.44 18.15 -15.03
CA ALA A 552 -21.04 17.86 -15.26
C ALA A 552 -20.10 18.72 -14.38
N ALA A 553 -20.34 18.76 -13.07
CA ALA A 553 -19.62 19.55 -12.06
C ALA A 553 -19.70 21.09 -12.26
N GLY A 554 -20.72 21.60 -12.95
CA GLY A 554 -20.95 23.03 -13.08
C GLY A 554 -21.41 23.68 -11.77
N ASN A 555 -22.21 22.97 -10.98
CA ASN A 555 -22.60 23.34 -9.62
C ASN A 555 -23.01 22.10 -8.81
N TRP A 556 -22.69 22.12 -7.52
CA TRP A 556 -22.99 21.03 -6.60
C TRP A 556 -24.08 21.41 -5.60
N THR A 557 -24.88 20.42 -5.21
CA THR A 557 -25.91 20.57 -4.18
C THR A 557 -25.79 19.39 -3.22
N SER A 558 -25.81 19.65 -1.92
CA SER A 558 -25.87 18.60 -0.91
C SER A 558 -27.20 17.86 -1.01
N ILE A 559 -27.14 16.54 -1.08
CA ILE A 559 -28.31 15.64 -1.10
C ILE A 559 -28.40 14.77 0.15
N SER A 560 -27.52 14.95 1.12
CA SER A 560 -27.55 14.23 2.40
C SER A 560 -27.37 15.18 3.59
N PRO A 561 -27.77 14.78 4.81
CA PRO A 561 -27.24 15.34 6.05
C PRO A 561 -25.76 14.98 6.19
N ASP A 562 -25.14 15.33 7.35
CA ASP A 562 -23.86 14.74 7.76
C ASP A 562 -24.07 13.24 8.02
N LEU A 563 -23.33 12.39 7.30
CA LEU A 563 -23.42 10.94 7.36
C LEU A 563 -22.44 10.31 8.34
N SER A 564 -21.48 11.11 8.82
CA SER A 564 -20.47 10.69 9.78
C SER A 564 -20.93 10.87 11.24
N ASN A 565 -20.17 10.31 12.18
CA ASN A 565 -20.37 10.58 13.60
C ASN A 565 -19.68 11.90 14.04
N GLY A 566 -19.15 12.65 13.08
CA GLY A 566 -18.42 13.90 13.31
C GLY A 566 -16.90 13.70 13.37
N PRO A 567 -16.13 14.81 13.40
CA PRO A 567 -14.69 14.78 13.24
C PRO A 567 -13.92 14.21 14.44
N TYR A 568 -14.57 13.59 15.42
CA TYR A 568 -13.97 13.13 16.67
C TYR A 568 -14.46 11.75 17.10
N ALA A 569 -14.84 10.91 16.14
CA ALA A 569 -15.23 9.53 16.41
C ALA A 569 -13.99 8.67 16.68
N GLY A 570 -13.54 8.63 17.93
CA GLY A 570 -12.38 7.84 18.36
C GLY A 570 -11.06 8.61 18.41
N ASN A 571 -9.94 7.90 18.31
CA ASN A 571 -8.58 8.47 18.39
C ASN A 571 -8.08 9.03 17.05
N LEU A 572 -8.82 8.85 15.98
CA LEU A 572 -8.43 9.15 14.62
C LEU A 572 -9.51 10.07 14.03
N ASP A 573 -9.15 11.33 13.86
CA ASP A 573 -10.07 12.42 13.57
C ASP A 573 -10.39 12.53 12.08
N PHE A 574 -11.44 11.84 11.62
CA PHE A 574 -11.96 12.20 10.31
C PHE A 574 -13.46 12.51 10.39
N GLY A 575 -14.34 11.71 9.97
CA GLY A 575 -15.76 12.00 9.80
C GLY A 575 -16.00 12.47 8.39
N THR A 576 -15.68 11.57 7.43
CA THR A 576 -15.83 11.83 6.00
C THR A 576 -16.41 10.60 5.29
N VAL A 577 -17.07 10.86 4.16
CA VAL A 577 -17.49 9.81 3.24
C VAL A 577 -16.25 9.30 2.49
N THR A 578 -16.05 7.99 2.52
CA THR A 578 -14.90 7.30 1.90
C THR A 578 -15.25 6.61 0.60
N SER A 579 -16.52 6.23 0.43
CA SER A 579 -16.98 5.54 -0.75
C SER A 579 -18.43 5.93 -1.05
N ILE A 580 -18.75 6.09 -2.33
CA ILE A 580 -20.11 6.30 -2.84
C ILE A 580 -20.27 5.40 -4.05
N ASP A 581 -21.39 4.70 -4.12
CA ASP A 581 -21.74 3.97 -5.33
C ASP A 581 -23.21 4.21 -5.69
N VAL A 582 -23.52 4.10 -6.98
CA VAL A 582 -24.84 4.33 -7.55
C VAL A 582 -25.26 3.08 -8.32
N SER A 583 -26.44 2.59 -8.03
CA SER A 583 -26.95 1.39 -8.69
C SER A 583 -27.00 1.55 -10.22
N PRO A 584 -26.37 0.65 -10.97
CA PRO A 584 -26.46 0.66 -12.43
C PRO A 584 -27.86 0.32 -12.96
N ILE A 585 -28.72 -0.22 -12.08
CA ILE A 585 -30.12 -0.56 -12.41
C ILE A 585 -31.06 0.63 -12.18
N ASN A 586 -30.78 1.45 -11.14
CA ASN A 586 -31.64 2.56 -10.76
C ASN A 586 -30.84 3.68 -10.07
N SER A 587 -30.59 4.80 -10.74
CA SER A 587 -29.86 5.96 -10.22
C SER A 587 -30.44 6.61 -8.95
N ASN A 588 -31.63 6.23 -8.52
CA ASN A 588 -32.18 6.69 -7.24
C ASN A 588 -31.65 5.89 -6.05
N VAL A 589 -31.06 4.71 -6.28
CA VAL A 589 -30.40 3.91 -5.24
C VAL A 589 -28.93 4.31 -5.18
N ILE A 590 -28.56 4.92 -4.05
CA ILE A 590 -27.19 5.41 -3.78
C ILE A 590 -26.78 4.89 -2.42
N VAL A 591 -25.56 4.35 -2.33
CA VAL A 591 -24.97 3.87 -1.08
C VAL A 591 -23.73 4.69 -0.75
N ALA A 592 -23.54 5.03 0.52
CA ALA A 592 -22.36 5.77 0.98
C ALA A 592 -21.79 5.14 2.25
N GLY A 593 -20.46 4.98 2.28
CA GLY A 593 -19.68 4.52 3.42
C GLY A 593 -18.80 5.63 4.00
N THR A 594 -18.51 5.55 5.29
CA THR A 594 -17.69 6.55 6.00
C THR A 594 -16.46 5.94 6.66
N ASP A 595 -15.46 6.78 6.95
CA ASP A 595 -14.24 6.42 7.67
C ASP A 595 -14.47 6.05 9.15
N ASP A 596 -15.64 6.33 9.68
CA ASP A 596 -16.07 6.02 11.04
C ASP A 596 -17.14 4.92 11.11
N GLY A 597 -17.21 4.06 10.08
CA GLY A 597 -17.95 2.80 10.07
C GLY A 597 -19.45 2.92 9.77
N ASN A 598 -19.95 4.09 9.34
CA ASN A 598 -21.35 4.19 8.95
C ASN A 598 -21.54 3.79 7.48
N VAL A 599 -22.66 3.13 7.22
CA VAL A 599 -23.15 2.85 5.87
C VAL A 599 -24.59 3.39 5.76
N TRP A 600 -24.83 4.12 4.71
CA TRP A 600 -26.11 4.77 4.45
C TRP A 600 -26.62 4.44 3.05
N GLU A 601 -27.93 4.34 2.91
CA GLU A 601 -28.62 4.09 1.65
C GLU A 601 -29.73 5.12 1.44
N THR A 602 -29.98 5.47 0.19
CA THR A 602 -31.16 6.16 -0.28
C THR A 602 -31.72 5.43 -1.49
N SER A 603 -33.03 5.27 -1.56
CA SER A 603 -33.75 4.73 -2.72
C SER A 603 -34.54 5.79 -3.48
N ASP A 604 -34.43 7.06 -3.09
CA ASP A 604 -35.20 8.19 -3.66
C ASP A 604 -34.28 9.34 -4.18
N GLY A 605 -33.04 9.00 -4.54
CA GLY A 605 -32.09 9.94 -5.14
C GLY A 605 -31.53 10.98 -4.17
N GLY A 606 -31.54 10.69 -2.87
CA GLY A 606 -31.01 11.51 -1.81
C GLY A 606 -32.04 12.38 -1.08
N ALA A 607 -33.33 12.21 -1.33
CA ALA A 607 -34.38 12.94 -0.59
C ALA A 607 -34.46 12.46 0.86
N ASN A 608 -34.30 11.15 1.09
CA ASN A 608 -34.18 10.54 2.42
C ASN A 608 -33.03 9.57 2.46
N TRP A 609 -32.32 9.53 3.59
CA TRP A 609 -31.19 8.61 3.84
C TRP A 609 -31.49 7.74 5.05
N THR A 610 -31.25 6.45 4.93
CA THR A 610 -31.40 5.45 5.98
C THR A 610 -30.03 4.92 6.37
N LYS A 611 -29.69 4.94 7.66
CA LYS A 611 -28.49 4.29 8.16
C LYS A 611 -28.74 2.78 8.20
N ILE A 612 -27.87 2.02 7.54
CA ILE A 612 -28.02 0.57 7.37
C ILE A 612 -26.85 -0.21 7.99
N SER A 613 -26.01 0.43 8.82
CA SER A 613 -24.79 -0.17 9.38
C SER A 613 -24.94 -0.70 10.81
N GLU A 614 -26.14 -0.83 11.39
CA GLU A 614 -26.30 -1.25 12.78
C GLU A 614 -25.80 -2.67 13.08
N ALA A 615 -25.84 -3.56 12.09
CA ALA A 615 -25.35 -4.94 12.17
C ALA A 615 -23.94 -5.13 11.57
N LEU A 616 -23.27 -4.05 11.19
CA LEU A 616 -21.95 -4.09 10.60
C LEU A 616 -20.86 -3.70 11.62
N PRO A 617 -19.60 -4.14 11.43
CA PRO A 617 -18.52 -3.77 12.32
C PRO A 617 -18.21 -2.28 12.26
N ASN A 618 -17.85 -1.68 13.40
CA ASN A 618 -17.37 -0.31 13.46
C ASN A 618 -15.90 -0.26 12.99
N ARG A 619 -15.71 -0.32 11.66
CA ARG A 619 -14.42 -0.22 11.00
C ARG A 619 -14.52 0.76 9.83
N TRP A 620 -13.39 1.22 9.34
CA TRP A 620 -13.33 2.08 8.16
C TRP A 620 -13.96 1.37 6.94
N VAL A 621 -15.01 1.96 6.38
CA VAL A 621 -15.63 1.46 5.15
C VAL A 621 -14.71 1.82 3.98
N THR A 622 -14.19 0.84 3.29
CA THR A 622 -13.29 1.04 2.14
C THR A 622 -14.06 1.16 0.85
N LYS A 623 -15.07 0.31 0.67
CA LYS A 623 -15.92 0.35 -0.52
C LYS A 623 -17.35 -0.03 -0.17
N VAL A 624 -18.29 0.63 -0.84
CA VAL A 624 -19.68 0.20 -0.99
C VAL A 624 -19.93 -0.11 -2.46
N LEU A 625 -20.72 -1.15 -2.76
CA LEU A 625 -21.04 -1.56 -4.13
C LEU A 625 -22.51 -1.94 -4.22
N ALA A 626 -23.24 -1.31 -5.15
CA ALA A 626 -24.60 -1.71 -5.53
C ALA A 626 -24.51 -2.79 -6.63
N SER A 627 -25.20 -3.90 -6.42
CA SER A 627 -25.14 -5.03 -7.35
C SER A 627 -25.66 -4.65 -8.75
N ARG A 628 -25.06 -5.27 -9.74
CA ARG A 628 -25.46 -5.18 -11.13
C ARG A 628 -26.66 -6.08 -11.48
N GLU A 629 -26.91 -7.08 -10.67
CA GLU A 629 -27.91 -8.13 -10.94
C GLU A 629 -29.24 -7.84 -10.25
N ASP A 630 -29.21 -7.23 -9.06
CA ASP A 630 -30.39 -6.95 -8.26
C ASP A 630 -30.26 -5.60 -7.55
N VAL A 631 -31.27 -4.74 -7.73
CA VAL A 631 -31.31 -3.37 -7.21
C VAL A 631 -31.28 -3.29 -5.67
N ASN A 632 -31.70 -4.37 -4.98
CA ASN A 632 -31.74 -4.44 -3.52
C ASN A 632 -30.45 -5.08 -2.93
N SER A 633 -29.60 -5.62 -3.79
CA SER A 633 -28.36 -6.27 -3.34
C SER A 633 -27.21 -5.27 -3.26
N LEU A 634 -26.55 -5.26 -2.09
CA LEU A 634 -25.47 -4.35 -1.74
C LEU A 634 -24.29 -5.16 -1.16
N TYR A 635 -23.07 -4.67 -1.41
CA TYR A 635 -21.86 -5.18 -0.77
C TYR A 635 -21.12 -4.05 -0.05
N VAL A 636 -20.47 -4.40 1.06
CA VAL A 636 -19.67 -3.46 1.84
C VAL A 636 -18.36 -4.14 2.25
N THR A 637 -17.24 -3.43 2.10
CA THR A 637 -15.93 -3.88 2.55
C THR A 637 -15.34 -2.96 3.60
N PHE A 638 -14.51 -3.55 4.46
CA PHE A 638 -13.91 -2.88 5.59
C PHE A 638 -12.40 -3.08 5.62
N SER A 639 -11.70 -2.02 6.03
CA SER A 639 -10.32 -2.08 6.50
C SER A 639 -10.28 -2.50 7.98
N GLY A 640 -9.08 -2.50 8.59
CA GLY A 640 -8.88 -2.85 9.99
C GLY A 640 -8.68 -4.36 10.21
N TYR A 641 -8.80 -4.78 11.47
CA TYR A 641 -8.47 -6.14 11.92
C TYR A 641 -9.44 -6.62 12.98
N ARG A 642 -9.50 -7.94 13.20
CA ARG A 642 -10.26 -8.59 14.26
C ARG A 642 -9.45 -8.54 15.57
N TYR A 643 -10.04 -8.01 16.63
CA TYR A 643 -9.41 -7.91 17.96
C TYR A 643 -10.19 -8.69 19.05
N GLY A 644 -10.63 -9.89 18.72
CA GLY A 644 -11.36 -10.76 19.62
C GLY A 644 -12.84 -10.90 19.31
N GLU A 645 -13.30 -10.27 18.23
CA GLU A 645 -14.59 -10.49 17.57
C GLU A 645 -14.38 -11.32 16.29
N ASP A 646 -15.42 -11.99 15.85
CA ASP A 646 -15.42 -12.80 14.62
C ASP A 646 -15.96 -12.03 13.39
N ASP A 647 -16.16 -10.71 13.50
CA ASP A 647 -16.68 -9.87 12.43
C ASP A 647 -15.79 -9.93 11.17
N GLY A 648 -16.40 -10.16 10.03
CA GLY A 648 -15.71 -10.25 8.75
C GLY A 648 -15.26 -8.90 8.18
N HIS A 649 -14.77 -8.96 6.95
CA HIS A 649 -14.33 -7.77 6.21
C HIS A 649 -15.20 -7.49 4.98
N VAL A 650 -16.06 -8.43 4.58
CA VAL A 650 -16.95 -8.33 3.42
C VAL A 650 -18.34 -8.77 3.82
N TYR A 651 -19.32 -7.93 3.54
CA TYR A 651 -20.72 -8.21 3.83
C TYR A 651 -21.58 -8.01 2.60
N LYS A 652 -22.63 -8.84 2.48
CA LYS A 652 -23.66 -8.77 1.45
C LYS A 652 -25.03 -8.57 2.09
N SER A 653 -25.84 -7.69 1.50
CA SER A 653 -27.28 -7.60 1.74
C SER A 653 -28.04 -7.92 0.46
N THR A 654 -29.24 -8.48 0.58
CA THR A 654 -30.19 -8.71 -0.55
C THR A 654 -31.53 -8.00 -0.31
N ASP A 655 -31.59 -7.10 0.66
CA ASP A 655 -32.79 -6.40 1.10
C ASP A 655 -32.52 -4.92 1.43
N SER A 656 -31.70 -4.26 0.60
CA SER A 656 -31.35 -2.84 0.71
C SER A 656 -30.71 -2.48 2.07
N GLY A 657 -29.96 -3.42 2.65
CA GLY A 657 -29.23 -3.22 3.91
C GLY A 657 -30.06 -3.43 5.19
N GLU A 658 -31.30 -3.96 5.10
CA GLU A 658 -32.06 -4.33 6.30
C GLU A 658 -31.38 -5.48 7.05
N ASN A 659 -30.81 -6.44 6.34
CA ASN A 659 -30.04 -7.56 6.90
C ASN A 659 -28.72 -7.73 6.14
N TRP A 660 -27.66 -8.09 6.87
CA TRP A 660 -26.34 -8.32 6.34
C TRP A 660 -25.87 -9.75 6.60
N LEU A 661 -25.31 -10.37 5.57
CA LEU A 661 -24.63 -11.65 5.62
C LEU A 661 -23.13 -11.41 5.56
N ASP A 662 -22.37 -11.92 6.54
CA ASP A 662 -20.91 -12.00 6.44
C ASP A 662 -20.53 -13.05 5.40
N ILE A 663 -19.85 -12.62 4.36
CA ILE A 663 -19.33 -13.48 3.29
C ILE A 663 -17.81 -13.58 3.29
N SER A 664 -17.18 -13.33 4.46
CA SER A 664 -15.72 -13.36 4.64
C SER A 664 -15.18 -14.73 5.05
N GLU A 665 -15.99 -15.80 5.04
CA GLU A 665 -15.53 -17.12 5.45
C GLU A 665 -14.32 -17.57 4.61
N GLY A 666 -13.26 -17.99 5.29
CA GLY A 666 -12.01 -18.41 4.64
C GLY A 666 -11.03 -17.27 4.28
N LEU A 667 -11.44 -16.00 4.34
CA LEU A 667 -10.53 -14.87 4.16
C LEU A 667 -9.58 -14.70 5.35
N PRO A 668 -8.31 -14.35 5.08
CA PRO A 668 -7.39 -13.96 6.14
C PRO A 668 -7.83 -12.63 6.78
N ASP A 669 -7.33 -12.35 7.98
CA ASP A 669 -7.60 -11.11 8.72
C ASP A 669 -6.73 -9.97 8.17
N ILE A 670 -7.17 -9.37 7.07
CA ILE A 670 -6.49 -8.24 6.40
C ILE A 670 -7.49 -7.22 5.89
N PRO A 671 -7.06 -5.98 5.67
CA PRO A 671 -7.84 -4.96 4.99
C PRO A 671 -8.29 -5.40 3.59
N ILE A 672 -9.55 -5.16 3.30
CA ILE A 672 -10.09 -5.21 1.95
C ILE A 672 -10.22 -3.76 1.47
N ASN A 673 -9.49 -3.41 0.41
CA ASN A 673 -9.40 -2.03 -0.07
C ASN A 673 -10.45 -1.69 -1.11
N ASP A 674 -10.84 -2.69 -1.92
CA ASP A 674 -11.82 -2.53 -2.99
C ASP A 674 -12.59 -3.83 -3.23
N ILE A 675 -13.79 -3.71 -3.81
CA ILE A 675 -14.61 -4.81 -4.33
C ILE A 675 -15.23 -4.40 -5.65
N VAL A 676 -15.14 -5.27 -6.66
CA VAL A 676 -15.79 -5.10 -7.94
C VAL A 676 -16.56 -6.36 -8.33
N GLN A 677 -17.64 -6.19 -9.09
CA GLN A 677 -18.45 -7.27 -9.66
C GLN A 677 -18.37 -7.22 -11.18
N ASP A 678 -18.08 -8.36 -11.83
CA ASP A 678 -18.11 -8.45 -13.28
C ASP A 678 -19.53 -8.65 -13.83
N GLN A 679 -19.65 -8.70 -15.16
CA GLN A 679 -20.93 -8.92 -15.85
C GLN A 679 -21.51 -10.33 -15.64
N TYR A 680 -20.76 -11.26 -15.08
CA TYR A 680 -21.15 -12.64 -14.81
C TYR A 680 -21.54 -12.86 -13.34
N GLY A 681 -21.46 -11.81 -12.49
CA GLY A 681 -21.77 -11.87 -11.07
C GLY A 681 -20.58 -12.29 -10.19
N ASN A 682 -19.40 -12.51 -10.77
CA ASN A 682 -18.20 -12.86 -9.99
C ASN A 682 -17.70 -11.64 -9.20
N LEU A 683 -17.18 -11.89 -8.02
CA LEU A 683 -16.66 -10.87 -7.11
C LEU A 683 -15.13 -10.90 -7.05
N PHE A 684 -14.51 -9.74 -7.08
CA PHE A 684 -13.06 -9.60 -6.93
C PHE A 684 -12.75 -8.57 -5.84
N LEU A 685 -11.78 -8.90 -4.99
CA LEU A 685 -11.33 -8.05 -3.89
C LEU A 685 -9.91 -7.57 -4.13
N GLY A 686 -9.70 -6.26 -4.06
CA GLY A 686 -8.38 -5.65 -3.89
C GLY A 686 -7.98 -5.69 -2.42
N THR A 687 -6.85 -6.33 -2.11
CA THR A 687 -6.39 -6.54 -0.73
C THR A 687 -4.95 -6.09 -0.54
N ASP A 688 -4.46 -6.13 0.70
CA ASP A 688 -3.06 -5.83 0.98
C ASP A 688 -2.06 -6.93 0.53
N ILE A 689 -2.56 -8.07 0.05
CA ILE A 689 -1.74 -9.20 -0.42
C ILE A 689 -1.98 -9.57 -1.89
N GLY A 690 -2.65 -8.71 -2.64
CA GLY A 690 -3.02 -8.95 -4.04
C GLY A 690 -4.52 -9.05 -4.25
N VAL A 691 -4.94 -9.69 -5.35
CA VAL A 691 -6.35 -9.85 -5.72
C VAL A 691 -6.86 -11.22 -5.26
N LEU A 692 -8.06 -11.24 -4.69
CA LEU A 692 -8.81 -12.45 -4.38
C LEU A 692 -10.11 -12.47 -5.19
N SER A 693 -10.63 -13.64 -5.51
CA SER A 693 -11.88 -13.79 -6.25
C SER A 693 -12.84 -14.78 -5.58
N SER A 694 -14.12 -14.54 -5.78
CA SER A 694 -15.19 -15.49 -5.53
C SER A 694 -16.05 -15.64 -6.78
N LEU A 695 -16.23 -16.88 -7.19
CA LEU A 695 -17.01 -17.24 -8.37
C LEU A 695 -18.34 -17.88 -7.98
N ASP A 696 -18.69 -17.80 -6.71
CA ASP A 696 -19.88 -18.40 -6.09
C ASP A 696 -20.55 -17.42 -5.09
N ASP A 697 -20.51 -16.13 -5.45
CA ASP A 697 -21.21 -15.07 -4.73
C ASP A 697 -20.75 -14.89 -3.27
N GLY A 698 -19.45 -15.03 -3.04
CA GLY A 698 -18.82 -14.84 -1.74
C GLY A 698 -18.81 -16.08 -0.83
N ALA A 699 -19.25 -17.24 -1.33
CA ALA A 699 -19.24 -18.48 -0.54
C ALA A 699 -17.84 -19.06 -0.35
N ASN A 700 -16.93 -18.83 -1.30
CA ASN A 700 -15.52 -19.21 -1.22
C ASN A 700 -14.65 -18.12 -1.84
N TRP A 701 -13.46 -17.91 -1.26
CA TRP A 701 -12.48 -16.94 -1.74
C TRP A 701 -11.14 -17.60 -1.99
N GLU A 702 -10.52 -17.28 -3.14
CA GLU A 702 -9.22 -17.81 -3.54
C GLU A 702 -8.32 -16.70 -4.10
N PRO A 703 -6.99 -16.79 -3.98
CA PRO A 703 -6.06 -15.92 -4.68
C PRO A 703 -6.31 -15.97 -6.20
N PHE A 704 -6.32 -14.81 -6.84
CA PHE A 704 -6.68 -14.69 -8.24
C PHE A 704 -5.50 -14.30 -9.12
N GLY A 705 -5.09 -15.23 -9.97
CA GLY A 705 -4.06 -15.03 -10.98
C GLY A 705 -2.62 -15.20 -10.50
N GLU A 706 -1.72 -15.38 -11.47
CA GLU A 706 -0.27 -15.53 -11.29
C GLU A 706 0.48 -14.33 -11.85
N ASN A 707 1.79 -14.24 -11.61
CA ASN A 707 2.72 -13.23 -12.16
C ASN A 707 2.53 -11.80 -11.63
N MET A 708 1.79 -11.61 -10.53
CA MET A 708 1.75 -10.36 -9.79
C MET A 708 2.26 -10.61 -8.37
N PRO A 709 3.26 -9.83 -7.89
CA PRO A 709 3.78 -10.02 -6.54
C PRO A 709 2.71 -9.74 -5.47
N SER A 710 2.97 -10.16 -4.24
CA SER A 710 2.07 -9.88 -3.11
C SER A 710 2.24 -8.43 -2.66
N VAL A 711 1.50 -7.54 -3.29
CA VAL A 711 1.50 -6.09 -3.03
C VAL A 711 0.10 -5.60 -2.72
N VAL A 712 0.01 -4.44 -2.08
CA VAL A 712 -1.27 -3.77 -1.82
C VAL A 712 -1.93 -3.40 -3.15
N ILE A 713 -3.19 -3.80 -3.30
CA ILE A 713 -4.08 -3.37 -4.37
C ILE A 713 -5.03 -2.33 -3.79
N ASN A 714 -4.89 -1.10 -4.21
CA ASN A 714 -5.73 0.00 -3.73
C ASN A 714 -7.04 0.14 -4.51
N ASP A 715 -7.03 -0.25 -5.78
CA ASP A 715 -8.19 -0.07 -6.66
C ASP A 715 -8.22 -1.14 -7.75
N LEU A 716 -9.40 -1.60 -8.09
CA LEU A 716 -9.69 -2.52 -9.18
C LEU A 716 -10.62 -1.84 -10.18
N PHE A 717 -10.37 -2.02 -11.45
CA PHE A 717 -11.24 -1.50 -12.50
C PHE A 717 -11.53 -2.58 -13.54
N ILE A 718 -12.83 -2.81 -13.83
CA ILE A 718 -13.26 -3.71 -14.90
C ILE A 718 -13.68 -2.87 -16.11
N HIS A 719 -13.01 -3.08 -17.23
CA HIS A 719 -13.40 -2.52 -18.52
C HIS A 719 -14.25 -3.56 -19.26
N GLU A 720 -15.57 -3.43 -19.15
CA GLU A 720 -16.53 -4.43 -19.61
C GLU A 720 -16.42 -4.76 -21.11
N ALA A 721 -16.26 -3.73 -21.95
CA ALA A 721 -16.23 -3.92 -23.39
C ALA A 721 -15.04 -4.74 -23.90
N SER A 722 -13.91 -4.78 -23.16
CA SER A 722 -12.75 -5.59 -23.48
C SER A 722 -12.59 -6.81 -22.59
N GLU A 723 -13.45 -6.96 -21.58
CA GLU A 723 -13.37 -8.02 -20.56
C GLU A 723 -12.01 -8.08 -19.84
N TYR A 724 -11.34 -6.91 -19.68
CA TYR A 724 -10.11 -6.81 -18.90
C TYR A 724 -10.39 -6.22 -17.51
N MET A 725 -9.82 -6.84 -16.50
CA MET A 725 -9.68 -6.26 -15.17
C MET A 725 -8.28 -5.65 -15.01
N TYR A 726 -8.22 -4.49 -14.40
CA TYR A 726 -6.99 -3.77 -14.07
C TYR A 726 -6.83 -3.70 -12.56
N ALA A 727 -5.60 -3.90 -12.08
CA ALA A 727 -5.21 -3.79 -10.68
C ALA A 727 -4.21 -2.66 -10.50
N ALA A 728 -4.60 -1.65 -9.73
CA ALA A 728 -3.76 -0.54 -9.33
C ALA A 728 -2.98 -0.90 -8.07
N THR A 729 -1.67 -1.11 -8.20
CA THR A 729 -0.83 -1.54 -7.08
C THR A 729 -0.16 -0.36 -6.39
N TYR A 730 0.16 -0.53 -5.12
CA TYR A 730 0.94 0.45 -4.38
C TYR A 730 2.42 0.05 -4.36
N GLY A 731 3.17 0.46 -5.41
CA GLY A 731 4.61 0.26 -5.52
C GLY A 731 5.09 -0.73 -6.59
N ARG A 732 4.18 -1.28 -7.42
CA ARG A 732 4.52 -2.16 -8.55
C ARG A 732 3.76 -1.78 -9.81
N SER A 733 3.46 -0.49 -9.98
CA SER A 733 2.73 0.04 -11.13
C SER A 733 1.34 -0.59 -11.28
N SER A 734 0.87 -0.94 -12.47
CA SER A 734 -0.42 -1.58 -12.67
C SER A 734 -0.30 -2.88 -13.48
N TYR A 735 -1.29 -3.73 -13.30
CA TYR A 735 -1.44 -4.99 -14.02
C TYR A 735 -2.83 -5.06 -14.64
N LYS A 736 -2.97 -5.84 -15.69
CA LYS A 736 -4.26 -6.16 -16.31
C LYS A 736 -4.39 -7.67 -16.51
N MET A 737 -5.63 -8.15 -16.57
CA MET A 737 -5.95 -9.56 -16.79
C MET A 737 -7.22 -9.68 -17.61
N ASP A 738 -7.23 -10.58 -18.58
CA ASP A 738 -8.45 -10.99 -19.27
C ASP A 738 -9.31 -11.80 -18.31
N ILE A 739 -10.56 -11.36 -18.09
CA ILE A 739 -11.56 -12.02 -17.24
C ILE A 739 -12.76 -12.50 -18.04
N GLY A 740 -12.63 -12.63 -19.36
CA GLY A 740 -13.69 -13.14 -20.23
C GLY A 740 -14.10 -14.58 -19.86
N GLU A 741 -15.30 -14.95 -20.21
CA GLU A 741 -15.94 -16.22 -19.86
C GLU A 741 -15.05 -17.45 -20.13
N ASN A 742 -14.26 -17.42 -21.20
CA ASN A 742 -13.36 -18.52 -21.57
C ASN A 742 -12.13 -18.66 -20.67
N VAL A 743 -11.71 -17.56 -20.03
CA VAL A 743 -10.51 -17.52 -19.18
C VAL A 743 -10.84 -17.95 -17.75
N LEU A 744 -11.99 -17.53 -17.24
CA LEU A 744 -12.42 -17.92 -15.89
C LEU A 744 -12.85 -19.38 -15.77
N GLY A 745 -12.99 -20.10 -16.91
CA GLY A 745 -13.35 -21.51 -16.94
C GLY A 745 -14.76 -21.79 -16.43
N ILE A 746 -15.56 -20.73 -16.27
CA ILE A 746 -16.90 -20.82 -15.68
C ILE A 746 -17.92 -20.59 -16.76
N THR A 747 -18.42 -21.67 -17.30
CA THR A 747 -19.74 -21.66 -17.92
C THR A 747 -20.82 -21.73 -16.83
N ASN A 748 -20.89 -20.75 -15.96
CA ASN A 748 -22.07 -20.51 -15.16
C ASN A 748 -22.98 -19.56 -15.94
N ASN A 749 -23.73 -20.13 -16.86
CA ASN A 749 -24.91 -19.47 -17.37
C ASN A 749 -26.08 -19.84 -16.43
N PRO A 750 -26.47 -18.98 -15.46
CA PRO A 750 -27.55 -19.30 -14.52
C PRO A 750 -28.92 -19.35 -15.21
N LEU A 751 -29.02 -18.95 -16.47
CA LEU A 751 -30.27 -18.94 -17.24
C LEU A 751 -30.46 -20.10 -18.23
N VAL A 752 -29.44 -20.96 -18.44
CA VAL A 752 -29.56 -22.17 -19.23
C VAL A 752 -29.14 -23.34 -18.40
N SER A 753 -30.05 -23.91 -17.63
CA SER A 753 -29.76 -25.09 -16.80
C SER A 753 -29.51 -26.35 -17.60
N GLY A 754 -29.14 -26.27 -18.85
CA GLY A 754 -28.81 -27.29 -19.83
C GLY A 754 -29.53 -28.66 -19.65
N PHE A 755 -29.65 -29.06 -18.41
CA PHE A 755 -30.39 -30.28 -18.03
C PHE A 755 -30.71 -30.30 -16.52
N ARG A 756 -31.75 -31.09 -16.15
CA ARG A 756 -32.07 -31.41 -14.76
C ARG A 756 -31.78 -32.89 -14.51
N MET A 757 -31.51 -33.26 -13.26
CA MET A 757 -31.28 -34.66 -12.86
C MET A 757 -32.21 -35.01 -11.69
N TYR A 758 -32.93 -36.10 -11.81
CA TYR A 758 -33.74 -36.61 -10.72
C TYR A 758 -33.96 -38.12 -10.81
N PRO A 759 -34.02 -38.81 -9.64
CA PRO A 759 -33.68 -38.28 -8.34
C PRO A 759 -32.16 -38.05 -8.20
N ASN A 760 -31.78 -37.01 -7.47
CA ASN A 760 -30.41 -36.82 -7.03
C ASN A 760 -30.41 -36.40 -5.55
N PRO A 761 -29.97 -37.24 -4.63
CA PRO A 761 -29.26 -38.53 -4.80
C PRO A 761 -30.08 -39.65 -5.44
N ALA A 762 -29.43 -40.40 -6.34
CA ALA A 762 -30.00 -41.56 -7.04
C ALA A 762 -29.59 -42.91 -6.40
N SER A 763 -30.29 -43.98 -6.72
CA SER A 763 -29.91 -45.36 -6.37
C SER A 763 -29.49 -46.17 -7.61
N ASN A 764 -30.40 -46.62 -8.43
CA ASN A 764 -30.13 -47.48 -9.60
C ASN A 764 -30.45 -46.76 -10.92
N LEU A 765 -31.14 -45.65 -10.86
CA LEU A 765 -31.57 -44.90 -12.06
C LEU A 765 -31.52 -43.38 -11.76
N VAL A 766 -31.07 -42.60 -12.73
CA VAL A 766 -31.20 -41.18 -12.75
C VAL A 766 -31.80 -40.76 -14.10
N THR A 767 -32.74 -39.84 -14.12
CA THR A 767 -33.29 -39.25 -15.36
C THR A 767 -32.64 -37.90 -15.59
N ILE A 768 -32.10 -37.71 -16.77
CA ILE A 768 -31.60 -36.41 -17.25
C ILE A 768 -32.73 -35.77 -18.08
N SER A 769 -33.23 -34.65 -17.64
CA SER A 769 -34.20 -33.85 -18.37
C SER A 769 -33.45 -32.69 -19.06
N LEU A 770 -33.53 -32.63 -20.37
CA LEU A 770 -32.84 -31.62 -21.18
C LEU A 770 -33.71 -30.39 -21.36
N ASP A 771 -33.14 -29.22 -21.22
CA ASP A 771 -33.88 -27.96 -21.43
C ASP A 771 -34.01 -27.63 -22.92
N ASP A 772 -33.07 -28.09 -23.74
CA ASP A 772 -33.09 -27.97 -25.21
C ASP A 772 -32.50 -29.22 -25.88
N PRO A 773 -33.30 -30.23 -26.21
CA PRO A 773 -32.83 -31.47 -26.84
C PRO A 773 -32.41 -31.21 -28.30
N SER A 774 -31.15 -31.51 -28.63
CA SER A 774 -30.64 -31.45 -30.00
C SER A 774 -30.12 -32.80 -30.49
N GLU A 775 -30.08 -33.01 -31.82
CA GLU A 775 -29.63 -34.25 -32.48
C GLU A 775 -28.14 -34.60 -32.18
N ASN A 776 -27.34 -33.72 -31.64
CA ASN A 776 -25.90 -33.91 -31.38
C ASN A 776 -25.56 -33.82 -29.89
N SER A 777 -26.38 -34.39 -29.04
CA SER A 777 -26.12 -34.34 -27.59
C SER A 777 -25.53 -35.67 -27.09
N SER A 778 -24.59 -35.56 -26.12
CA SER A 778 -24.03 -36.75 -25.44
C SER A 778 -23.89 -36.53 -23.94
N ILE A 779 -24.08 -37.56 -23.15
CA ILE A 779 -23.92 -37.56 -21.69
C ILE A 779 -22.75 -38.47 -21.33
N THR A 780 -21.82 -37.93 -20.57
CA THR A 780 -20.69 -38.66 -20.00
C THR A 780 -20.69 -38.54 -18.49
N ILE A 781 -20.55 -39.67 -17.77
CA ILE A 781 -20.40 -39.64 -16.30
C ILE A 781 -18.96 -40.01 -15.95
N TYR A 782 -18.36 -39.17 -15.10
CA TYR A 782 -17.00 -39.32 -14.55
C TYR A 782 -17.07 -39.67 -13.06
N ASP A 783 -16.16 -40.52 -12.61
CA ASP A 783 -15.90 -40.69 -11.18
C ASP A 783 -15.02 -39.55 -10.61
N GLN A 784 -14.76 -39.57 -9.30
CA GLN A 784 -13.94 -38.55 -8.61
C GLN A 784 -12.47 -38.49 -9.07
N LEU A 785 -12.02 -39.52 -9.81
CA LEU A 785 -10.66 -39.57 -10.39
C LEU A 785 -10.62 -39.15 -11.86
N GLY A 786 -11.75 -38.62 -12.39
CA GLY A 786 -11.86 -38.19 -13.77
C GLY A 786 -11.98 -39.33 -14.79
N ARG A 787 -12.22 -40.57 -14.36
CA ARG A 787 -12.40 -41.71 -15.26
C ARG A 787 -13.83 -41.79 -15.75
N ILE A 788 -14.03 -42.00 -17.04
CA ILE A 788 -15.34 -42.21 -17.64
C ILE A 788 -15.89 -43.54 -17.12
N VAL A 789 -17.07 -43.48 -16.49
CA VAL A 789 -17.79 -44.67 -15.98
C VAL A 789 -19.07 -44.98 -16.75
N LEU A 790 -19.57 -43.97 -17.49
CA LEU A 790 -20.71 -44.13 -18.41
C LEU A 790 -20.59 -43.10 -19.52
N ASN A 791 -20.89 -43.51 -20.76
CA ASN A 791 -21.04 -42.59 -21.89
C ASN A 791 -22.24 -43.01 -22.72
N LYS A 792 -23.08 -42.04 -23.11
CA LYS A 792 -24.31 -42.27 -23.86
C LYS A 792 -24.56 -41.14 -24.82
N ASP A 793 -24.65 -41.43 -26.08
CA ASP A 793 -25.11 -40.52 -27.10
C ASP A 793 -26.67 -40.45 -27.05
N ILE A 794 -27.18 -39.27 -27.22
CA ILE A 794 -28.65 -39.02 -27.22
C ILE A 794 -29.11 -39.08 -28.65
N GLU A 795 -29.83 -40.16 -28.97
CA GLU A 795 -30.47 -40.37 -30.27
C GLU A 795 -31.94 -39.93 -30.17
N ASN A 796 -32.36 -39.06 -31.04
CA ASN A 796 -33.70 -38.48 -31.12
C ASN A 796 -34.07 -37.49 -29.99
N GLU A 797 -34.71 -36.42 -30.35
CA GLU A 797 -35.25 -35.24 -29.58
C GLU A 797 -36.04 -35.67 -28.31
N SER A 798 -35.42 -36.35 -27.37
CA SER A 798 -36.05 -36.82 -26.14
C SER A 798 -35.72 -35.83 -24.99
N ASP A 799 -36.72 -35.20 -24.46
CA ASP A 799 -36.59 -34.26 -23.30
C ASP A 799 -36.13 -34.97 -22.02
N GLU A 800 -36.28 -36.30 -21.95
CA GLU A 800 -35.91 -37.12 -20.78
C GLU A 800 -35.08 -38.35 -21.17
N VAL A 801 -33.90 -38.43 -20.60
CA VAL A 801 -32.93 -39.54 -20.85
C VAL A 801 -32.70 -40.33 -19.56
N PRO A 802 -33.32 -41.51 -19.40
CA PRO A 802 -33.04 -42.35 -18.26
C PRO A 802 -31.68 -43.04 -18.40
N LEU A 803 -30.87 -42.99 -17.34
CA LEU A 803 -29.54 -43.61 -17.24
C LEU A 803 -29.56 -44.64 -16.11
N SER A 804 -29.29 -45.93 -16.42
CA SER A 804 -29.03 -46.94 -15.41
C SER A 804 -27.68 -46.68 -14.75
N LEU A 805 -27.66 -46.75 -13.45
CA LEU A 805 -26.46 -46.59 -12.61
C LEU A 805 -25.99 -47.97 -12.10
N ASP A 806 -26.54 -49.05 -12.67
CA ASP A 806 -26.17 -50.41 -12.28
C ASP A 806 -24.68 -50.69 -12.53
N GLY A 807 -24.00 -51.16 -11.50
CA GLY A 807 -22.55 -51.41 -11.55
C GLY A 807 -21.67 -50.22 -11.07
N LEU A 808 -22.26 -49.08 -10.79
CA LEU A 808 -21.56 -47.93 -10.16
C LEU A 808 -21.63 -48.05 -8.63
N ASN A 809 -20.53 -47.77 -7.97
CA ASN A 809 -20.46 -47.78 -6.51
C ASN A 809 -21.16 -46.54 -5.93
N LYS A 810 -21.54 -46.65 -4.66
CA LYS A 810 -22.01 -45.46 -3.91
C LYS A 810 -20.91 -44.38 -3.85
N GLY A 811 -21.25 -43.15 -4.13
CA GLY A 811 -20.28 -42.06 -4.17
C GLY A 811 -20.75 -40.86 -4.94
N VAL A 812 -19.81 -39.93 -5.15
CA VAL A 812 -19.98 -38.70 -5.95
C VAL A 812 -19.46 -38.91 -7.35
N TYR A 813 -20.25 -38.49 -8.33
CA TYR A 813 -19.94 -38.53 -9.76
C TYR A 813 -20.25 -37.18 -10.39
N TYR A 814 -19.69 -36.93 -11.57
CA TYR A 814 -19.92 -35.73 -12.35
C TYR A 814 -20.54 -36.12 -13.69
N VAL A 815 -21.66 -35.52 -13.99
CA VAL A 815 -22.40 -35.73 -15.24
C VAL A 815 -22.12 -34.60 -16.18
N TYR A 816 -21.51 -34.89 -17.31
CA TYR A 816 -21.26 -33.97 -18.41
C TYR A 816 -22.30 -34.15 -19.50
N LEU A 817 -22.96 -33.11 -19.89
CA LEU A 817 -23.78 -33.03 -21.09
C LEU A 817 -23.07 -32.15 -22.12
N ILE A 818 -22.93 -32.63 -23.33
CA ILE A 818 -22.53 -31.85 -24.50
C ILE A 818 -23.75 -31.80 -25.42
N SER A 819 -24.16 -30.58 -25.76
CA SER A 819 -25.29 -30.30 -26.66
C SER A 819 -24.96 -29.06 -27.50
N ASN A 820 -25.02 -29.15 -28.84
CA ASN A 820 -24.71 -28.03 -29.77
C ASN A 820 -23.36 -27.34 -29.51
N SER A 821 -22.32 -28.09 -29.13
CA SER A 821 -20.99 -27.60 -28.72
C SER A 821 -20.98 -26.92 -27.34
N MET A 822 -22.08 -26.75 -26.67
CA MET A 822 -22.14 -26.30 -25.26
C MET A 822 -21.89 -27.48 -24.32
N LYS A 823 -21.26 -27.21 -23.20
CA LYS A 823 -20.90 -28.20 -22.19
C LYS A 823 -21.55 -27.83 -20.86
N PHE A 824 -22.24 -28.77 -20.25
CA PHE A 824 -22.90 -28.59 -18.96
C PHE A 824 -22.42 -29.68 -18.00
N THR A 825 -22.22 -29.32 -16.74
CA THR A 825 -21.76 -30.26 -15.71
C THR A 825 -22.64 -30.19 -14.47
N LYS A 826 -23.05 -31.33 -13.93
CA LYS A 826 -23.75 -31.41 -12.66
C LYS A 826 -23.25 -32.57 -11.81
N LYS A 827 -23.30 -32.39 -10.50
CA LYS A 827 -22.90 -33.39 -9.50
C LYS A 827 -24.05 -34.42 -9.32
N LEU A 828 -23.73 -35.71 -9.45
CA LEU A 828 -24.61 -36.84 -9.15
C LEU A 828 -24.14 -37.57 -7.89
N ILE A 829 -25.03 -37.80 -6.97
CA ILE A 829 -24.76 -38.59 -5.76
C ILE A 829 -25.49 -39.91 -5.89
N ILE A 830 -24.75 -41.06 -5.79
CA ILE A 830 -25.29 -42.41 -5.78
C ILE A 830 -25.29 -42.93 -4.34
N LYS A 831 -26.48 -43.36 -3.84
CA LYS A 831 -26.70 -43.84 -2.47
C LYS A 831 -26.53 -45.33 -2.31
#